data_c56b9f37b487a1e837f8e6d0207ad2d2
#
_entry.id   c56b9f37b487a1e837f8e6d0207ad2d2
#
_cell.length_a   1.000
_cell.length_b   1.000
_cell.length_c   1.000
_cell.angle_alpha   90.00
_cell.angle_beta   90.00
_cell.angle_gamma   90.00
#
_symmetry.space_group_name_H-M   'P 1'
#
loop_
_entity.id
_entity.type
_entity.pdbx_description
1 polymer ?
#
loop_
_entity_poly.entity_id
_entity_poly.type
_entity_poly.pdbx_seq_one_letter_code
_entity_poly.pdbx_strand_id
1 'polypeptide(L)'
;MHELIDKFFTAVLTHRKTVLVITVLLLVASALCIPFVKINYQFSDYLPSDSPSTVALHIMNDAFDGESVPNARMMVEGIDEVKAAELADTFETLSGVTSLIWLGTVVDTSVPLAVYDDSLLEAYKVGDSYLYQLGLDTSVGGATIDELRAIAYENGASNVAFAGEAVNTAMAQGSSDAEIQLIMIMAIIVIIGLLLLTSTAWFEPVLFISVIGISIIFNLGTNIIFGEISFITQMCAAILQLAVSMDYGIVMLHTYRSFIAAGFTPFESARKAMFKASAVIASSAATTFFGFLSLCVMAFLIGMDMGLVLAKGIVFSFLSVLIILPVLILSCQKVLDKTAHRYLLPSFKGFANVCMRLTIPFTLVICLIVIPAFLAQQRPNYVYGASGFVEPGTELYDNTQQVDSKFGAKEQWALLVPAGDIGREKALVSELKELPYVKSVTSYVSTVSERIPLAFVPQEAQDQFVSNGWSRIIVATSLEGESDESFGLVQQIRDVGNSYYPDQAYLVGSAVTSYDMSQIVTSDSMRILLASILAITVVLLFMFRSLSIPVILVLTIEISIWINLAIPYFMGTEIQYIGYLIISAIMLGATVDYAIILSKSYLDNRKIMEKRAAMHAALSNSAVTILTSATILTLCGAFIGLISTNGVIAGLGTLIGRGAFIAALNTFLLLPTLFIVFDKPIAKTTWHANFYEPKAATAAAVGVASATNAADITNATAQPAAVHPLPTVEDEAYVRMLEQDE
;
A
#
# COMPACT_ATOMS: atom_id res chain seq x y z
N MET A 1 -29.43 15.01 -20.35
CA MET A 1 -28.35 14.13 -19.90
C MET A 1 -28.82 12.68 -19.69
N HIS A 2 -29.94 12.46 -18.98
CA HIS A 2 -30.52 11.12 -18.76
C HIS A 2 -30.80 10.37 -20.08
N GLU A 3 -31.45 10.99 -21.04
CA GLU A 3 -31.78 10.37 -22.34
C GLU A 3 -30.51 9.95 -23.13
N LEU A 4 -29.45 10.72 -23.03
CA LEU A 4 -28.18 10.42 -23.73
C LEU A 4 -27.45 9.22 -23.10
N ILE A 5 -27.48 9.12 -21.78
CA ILE A 5 -26.91 7.98 -21.04
C ILE A 5 -27.71 6.71 -21.34
N ASP A 6 -29.03 6.78 -21.34
CA ASP A 6 -29.90 5.63 -21.65
C ASP A 6 -29.72 5.15 -23.10
N LYS A 7 -29.59 6.06 -24.06
CA LYS A 7 -29.23 5.72 -25.45
C LYS A 7 -27.88 5.06 -25.56
N PHE A 8 -26.88 5.54 -24.80
CA PHE A 8 -25.55 4.92 -24.75
C PHE A 8 -25.61 3.49 -24.22
N PHE A 9 -26.27 3.25 -23.08
CA PHE A 9 -26.41 1.92 -22.50
C PHE A 9 -27.18 0.98 -23.42
N THR A 10 -28.24 1.47 -24.06
CA THR A 10 -28.97 0.69 -25.05
C THR A 10 -28.10 0.30 -26.24
N ALA A 11 -27.26 1.22 -26.74
CA ALA A 11 -26.32 0.93 -27.83
C ALA A 11 -25.28 -0.12 -27.43
N VAL A 12 -24.69 -0.02 -26.22
CA VAL A 12 -23.73 -0.99 -25.68
C VAL A 12 -24.34 -2.41 -25.64
N LEU A 13 -25.54 -2.54 -25.10
CA LEU A 13 -26.21 -3.84 -24.96
C LEU A 13 -26.69 -4.42 -26.33
N THR A 14 -27.11 -3.54 -27.26
CA THR A 14 -27.50 -3.95 -28.61
C THR A 14 -26.32 -4.46 -29.42
N HIS A 15 -25.17 -3.78 -29.33
CA HIS A 15 -23.95 -4.13 -30.07
C HIS A 15 -22.99 -4.98 -29.23
N ARG A 16 -23.50 -5.82 -28.32
CA ARG A 16 -22.73 -6.62 -27.36
C ARG A 16 -21.58 -7.43 -27.97
N LYS A 17 -21.76 -7.98 -29.18
CA LYS A 17 -20.71 -8.73 -29.90
C LYS A 17 -19.54 -7.82 -30.27
N THR A 18 -19.82 -6.62 -30.77
CA THR A 18 -18.79 -5.63 -31.12
C THR A 18 -18.03 -5.17 -29.88
N VAL A 19 -18.75 -4.92 -28.77
CA VAL A 19 -18.13 -4.55 -27.48
C VAL A 19 -17.19 -5.65 -27.01
N LEU A 20 -17.59 -6.92 -27.06
CA LEU A 20 -16.73 -8.04 -26.69
C LEU A 20 -15.48 -8.16 -27.59
N VAL A 21 -15.64 -7.98 -28.91
CA VAL A 21 -14.50 -8.02 -29.84
C VAL A 21 -13.51 -6.89 -29.53
N ILE A 22 -14.01 -5.67 -29.33
CA ILE A 22 -13.16 -4.52 -28.95
C ILE A 22 -12.45 -4.80 -27.59
N THR A 23 -13.18 -5.31 -26.61
CA THR A 23 -12.61 -5.67 -25.31
C THR A 23 -11.48 -6.69 -25.46
N VAL A 24 -11.66 -7.74 -26.26
CA VAL A 24 -10.63 -8.75 -26.49
C VAL A 24 -9.41 -8.17 -27.21
N LEU A 25 -9.63 -7.32 -28.24
CA LEU A 25 -8.51 -6.67 -28.93
C LEU A 25 -7.71 -5.75 -28.00
N LEU A 26 -8.38 -4.95 -27.18
CA LEU A 26 -7.72 -4.09 -26.18
C LEU A 26 -7.02 -4.92 -25.10
N LEU A 27 -7.62 -6.06 -24.68
CA LEU A 27 -7.02 -6.97 -23.71
C LEU A 27 -5.70 -7.56 -24.23
N VAL A 28 -5.71 -8.06 -25.49
CA VAL A 28 -4.50 -8.59 -26.12
C VAL A 28 -3.43 -7.50 -26.26
N ALA A 29 -3.81 -6.30 -26.73
CA ALA A 29 -2.89 -5.19 -26.86
C ALA A 29 -2.28 -4.81 -25.49
N SER A 30 -3.11 -4.69 -24.43
CA SER A 30 -2.62 -4.39 -23.08
C SER A 30 -1.72 -5.50 -22.53
N ALA A 31 -2.08 -6.77 -22.73
CA ALA A 31 -1.26 -7.90 -22.28
C ALA A 31 0.12 -7.93 -22.95
N LEU A 32 0.18 -7.59 -24.24
CA LEU A 32 1.45 -7.49 -24.99
C LEU A 32 2.33 -6.32 -24.50
N CYS A 33 1.75 -5.29 -23.89
CA CYS A 33 2.50 -4.14 -23.35
C CYS A 33 3.11 -4.42 -21.97
N ILE A 34 2.57 -5.35 -21.18
CA ILE A 34 3.03 -5.63 -19.79
C ILE A 34 4.55 -5.90 -19.72
N PRO A 35 5.16 -6.76 -20.56
CA PRO A 35 6.59 -7.06 -20.47
C PRO A 35 7.51 -5.88 -20.79
N PHE A 36 6.99 -4.79 -21.36
CA PHE A 36 7.76 -3.59 -21.71
C PHE A 36 7.71 -2.51 -20.65
N VAL A 37 6.96 -2.72 -19.56
CA VAL A 37 6.94 -1.82 -18.40
C VAL A 37 8.18 -2.08 -17.56
N LYS A 38 9.02 -1.06 -17.39
CA LYS A 38 10.20 -1.17 -16.52
C LYS A 38 9.77 -1.04 -15.06
N ILE A 39 10.40 -1.84 -14.21
CA ILE A 39 10.17 -1.82 -12.76
C ILE A 39 11.43 -1.28 -12.09
N ASN A 40 11.27 -0.22 -11.31
CA ASN A 40 12.35 0.37 -10.53
C ASN A 40 12.30 -0.13 -9.08
N TYR A 41 13.42 -0.66 -8.60
CA TYR A 41 13.58 -1.23 -7.26
C TYR A 41 14.36 -0.31 -6.31
N GLN A 42 14.92 0.81 -6.81
CA GLN A 42 15.72 1.73 -6.02
C GLN A 42 14.85 2.81 -5.36
N PHE A 43 14.89 2.89 -4.04
CA PHE A 43 14.16 3.93 -3.31
C PHE A 43 14.75 5.32 -3.49
N SER A 44 16.07 5.42 -3.64
CA SER A 44 16.78 6.68 -3.83
C SER A 44 16.26 7.48 -5.02
N ASP A 45 15.85 6.80 -6.09
CA ASP A 45 15.36 7.43 -7.33
C ASP A 45 14.00 8.13 -7.16
N TYR A 46 13.30 7.80 -6.08
CA TYR A 46 12.00 8.42 -5.75
C TYR A 46 12.12 9.62 -4.81
N LEU A 47 13.33 9.95 -4.36
CA LEU A 47 13.57 11.20 -3.63
C LEU A 47 13.44 12.41 -4.59
N PRO A 48 13.00 13.57 -4.10
CA PRO A 48 13.04 14.79 -4.88
C PRO A 48 14.46 15.08 -5.42
N SER A 49 14.54 15.60 -6.63
CA SER A 49 15.81 15.90 -7.28
C SER A 49 16.65 16.97 -6.57
N ASP A 50 16.02 17.75 -5.69
CA ASP A 50 16.65 18.79 -4.86
C ASP A 50 17.00 18.28 -3.45
N SER A 51 16.77 17.02 -3.13
CA SER A 51 17.20 16.42 -1.86
C SER A 51 18.73 16.41 -1.76
N PRO A 52 19.31 16.74 -0.60
CA PRO A 52 20.76 16.80 -0.45
C PRO A 52 21.48 15.50 -0.84
N SER A 53 20.92 14.34 -0.47
CA SER A 53 21.47 13.03 -0.84
C SER A 53 21.34 12.74 -2.34
N THR A 54 20.26 13.15 -3.01
CA THR A 54 20.08 12.98 -4.46
C THR A 54 21.10 13.84 -5.22
N VAL A 55 21.26 15.11 -4.83
CA VAL A 55 22.27 16.00 -5.41
C VAL A 55 23.67 15.43 -5.21
N ALA A 56 23.97 14.94 -4.00
CA ALA A 56 25.25 14.33 -3.67
C ALA A 56 25.55 13.09 -4.53
N LEU A 57 24.55 12.24 -4.73
CA LEU A 57 24.66 11.03 -5.55
C LEU A 57 24.93 11.38 -7.04
N HIS A 58 24.25 12.39 -7.58
CA HIS A 58 24.52 12.87 -8.94
C HIS A 58 25.94 13.39 -9.09
N ILE A 59 26.44 14.21 -8.15
CA ILE A 59 27.82 14.70 -8.15
C ILE A 59 28.79 13.52 -8.07
N MET A 60 28.51 12.53 -7.22
CA MET A 60 29.33 11.33 -7.07
C MET A 60 29.45 10.56 -8.39
N ASN A 61 28.32 10.29 -9.04
CA ASN A 61 28.27 9.56 -10.30
C ASN A 61 28.95 10.32 -11.44
N ASP A 62 28.74 11.63 -11.53
CA ASP A 62 29.31 12.47 -12.57
C ASP A 62 30.84 12.69 -12.38
N ALA A 63 31.27 12.74 -11.11
CA ALA A 63 32.66 13.02 -10.80
C ALA A 63 33.56 11.79 -10.83
N PHE A 64 33.06 10.63 -10.42
CA PHE A 64 33.84 9.41 -10.22
C PHE A 64 33.41 8.25 -11.14
N ASP A 65 32.92 8.55 -12.33
CA ASP A 65 32.57 7.61 -13.42
C ASP A 65 31.75 6.39 -12.99
N GLY A 66 30.88 6.58 -12.01
CA GLY A 66 30.04 5.48 -11.48
C GLY A 66 30.80 4.48 -10.59
N GLU A 67 32.08 4.76 -10.23
CA GLU A 67 32.75 3.98 -9.17
C GLU A 67 31.98 4.15 -7.86
N SER A 68 31.08 3.22 -7.62
CA SER A 68 30.22 3.23 -6.45
C SER A 68 31.04 2.93 -5.19
N VAL A 69 30.70 3.60 -4.11
CA VAL A 69 31.02 3.11 -2.76
C VAL A 69 30.52 1.67 -2.68
N PRO A 70 31.28 0.72 -2.12
CA PRO A 70 30.83 -0.65 -1.97
C PRO A 70 29.43 -0.70 -1.36
N ASN A 71 28.49 -1.32 -2.07
CA ASN A 71 27.08 -1.42 -1.68
C ASN A 71 26.66 -2.86 -1.31
N ALA A 72 27.63 -3.78 -1.37
CA ALA A 72 27.46 -5.17 -0.96
C ALA A 72 28.69 -5.67 -0.20
N ARG A 73 28.47 -6.57 0.75
CA ARG A 73 29.49 -7.28 1.51
C ARG A 73 29.27 -8.78 1.34
N MET A 74 30.30 -9.48 0.89
CA MET A 74 30.29 -10.93 0.73
C MET A 74 31.29 -11.55 1.67
N MET A 75 30.83 -12.42 2.55
CA MET A 75 31.67 -13.22 3.43
C MET A 75 31.82 -14.61 2.84
N VAL A 76 33.05 -15.10 2.74
CA VAL A 76 33.38 -16.46 2.27
C VAL A 76 34.18 -17.18 3.35
N GLU A 77 33.75 -18.37 3.74
CA GLU A 77 34.38 -19.17 4.78
C GLU A 77 34.96 -20.47 4.26
N GLY A 78 35.98 -21.01 4.98
CA GLY A 78 36.56 -22.32 4.71
C GLY A 78 37.51 -22.36 3.54
N ILE A 79 38.05 -21.21 3.10
CA ILE A 79 39.08 -21.10 2.08
C ILE A 79 40.40 -20.62 2.65
N ASP A 80 41.50 -20.94 1.96
CA ASP A 80 42.82 -20.39 2.28
C ASP A 80 43.09 -19.05 1.55
N GLU A 81 44.18 -18.40 1.91
CA GLU A 81 44.54 -17.08 1.42
C GLU A 81 44.80 -17.05 -0.11
N VAL A 82 45.35 -18.15 -0.65
CA VAL A 82 45.62 -18.26 -2.09
C VAL A 82 44.31 -18.32 -2.87
N LYS A 83 43.38 -19.13 -2.43
CA LYS A 83 42.05 -19.22 -3.01
C LYS A 83 41.26 -17.92 -2.84
N ALA A 84 41.45 -17.23 -1.70
CA ALA A 84 40.81 -15.93 -1.50
C ALA A 84 41.29 -14.89 -2.53
N ALA A 85 42.57 -14.91 -2.90
CA ALA A 85 43.13 -14.08 -3.96
C ALA A 85 42.58 -14.48 -5.36
N GLU A 86 42.57 -15.80 -5.67
CA GLU A 86 42.03 -16.31 -6.94
C GLU A 86 40.53 -15.94 -7.11
N LEU A 87 39.78 -15.99 -6.02
CA LEU A 87 38.38 -15.57 -6.03
C LEU A 87 38.23 -14.07 -6.28
N ALA A 88 39.06 -13.24 -5.67
CA ALA A 88 39.04 -11.80 -5.90
C ALA A 88 39.28 -11.45 -7.36
N ASP A 89 40.33 -12.03 -7.97
CA ASP A 89 40.65 -11.86 -9.39
C ASP A 89 39.47 -12.31 -10.30
N THR A 90 38.79 -13.40 -9.91
CA THR A 90 37.63 -13.90 -10.65
C THR A 90 36.44 -12.97 -10.52
N PHE A 91 36.14 -12.50 -9.31
CA PHE A 91 35.00 -11.61 -9.05
C PHE A 91 35.13 -10.26 -9.76
N GLU A 92 36.34 -9.70 -9.88
CA GLU A 92 36.58 -8.46 -10.62
C GLU A 92 36.25 -8.57 -12.11
N THR A 93 36.30 -9.78 -12.69
CA THR A 93 36.00 -9.99 -14.10
C THR A 93 34.52 -10.17 -14.42
N LEU A 94 33.67 -10.32 -13.38
CA LEU A 94 32.26 -10.57 -13.57
C LEU A 94 31.49 -9.31 -14.02
N SER A 95 30.63 -9.51 -15.00
CA SER A 95 29.72 -8.47 -15.42
C SER A 95 28.74 -8.16 -14.28
N GLY A 96 28.68 -6.91 -13.84
CA GLY A 96 27.84 -6.49 -12.70
C GLY A 96 28.62 -6.24 -11.41
N VAL A 97 29.91 -6.56 -11.36
CA VAL A 97 30.83 -6.11 -10.31
C VAL A 97 31.56 -4.87 -10.82
N THR A 98 31.34 -3.72 -10.19
CA THR A 98 31.94 -2.44 -10.58
C THR A 98 33.19 -2.09 -9.78
N SER A 99 33.31 -2.61 -8.57
CA SER A 99 34.49 -2.46 -7.70
C SER A 99 34.59 -3.61 -6.73
N LEU A 100 35.82 -3.91 -6.29
CA LEU A 100 36.09 -4.93 -5.28
C LEU A 100 37.18 -4.46 -4.33
N ILE A 101 36.90 -4.50 -3.03
CA ILE A 101 37.87 -4.23 -1.98
C ILE A 101 37.92 -5.46 -1.05
N TRP A 102 39.12 -6.01 -0.86
CA TRP A 102 39.34 -7.14 0.02
C TRP A 102 40.72 -7.03 0.69
N LEU A 103 41.14 -8.01 1.45
CA LEU A 103 42.41 -8.01 2.16
C LEU A 103 43.62 -7.67 1.24
N GLY A 104 43.69 -8.28 0.06
CA GLY A 104 44.80 -8.09 -0.88
C GLY A 104 44.84 -6.73 -1.60
N THR A 105 43.75 -5.98 -1.60
CA THR A 105 43.75 -4.60 -2.09
C THR A 105 44.30 -3.59 -1.05
N VAL A 106 44.32 -4.00 0.24
CA VAL A 106 44.68 -3.13 1.36
C VAL A 106 46.08 -3.44 1.89
N VAL A 107 46.50 -4.72 1.80
CA VAL A 107 47.82 -5.19 2.24
C VAL A 107 48.48 -6.02 1.15
N ASP A 108 49.82 -5.97 1.08
CA ASP A 108 50.57 -6.85 0.19
C ASP A 108 50.60 -8.27 0.78
N THR A 109 49.82 -9.16 0.22
CA THR A 109 49.70 -10.56 0.67
C THR A 109 50.93 -11.39 0.39
N SER A 110 51.93 -10.90 -0.35
CA SER A 110 53.24 -11.51 -0.48
C SER A 110 54.14 -11.37 0.78
N VAL A 111 53.74 -10.47 1.67
CA VAL A 111 54.40 -10.26 2.99
C VAL A 111 53.59 -10.98 4.06
N PRO A 112 54.25 -11.70 5.01
CA PRO A 112 53.52 -12.35 6.09
C PRO A 112 52.59 -11.44 6.84
N LEU A 113 51.30 -11.81 6.94
CA LEU A 113 50.24 -10.99 7.54
C LEU A 113 50.57 -10.50 8.97
N ALA A 114 51.37 -11.25 9.70
CA ALA A 114 51.84 -10.90 11.07
C ALA A 114 52.65 -9.58 11.16
N VAL A 115 53.01 -8.94 10.02
CA VAL A 115 53.71 -7.66 9.98
C VAL A 115 52.71 -6.49 10.02
N TYR A 116 51.46 -6.73 9.65
CA TYR A 116 50.40 -5.72 9.60
C TYR A 116 49.67 -5.58 10.95
N ASP A 117 49.00 -4.46 11.14
CA ASP A 117 48.19 -4.20 12.32
C ASP A 117 46.98 -5.16 12.37
N ASP A 118 46.78 -5.81 13.52
CA ASP A 118 45.67 -6.75 13.71
C ASP A 118 44.30 -6.09 13.39
N SER A 119 44.13 -4.82 13.72
CA SER A 119 42.89 -4.11 13.48
C SER A 119 42.58 -3.91 11.98
N LEU A 120 43.61 -3.83 11.14
CA LEU A 120 43.48 -3.77 9.68
C LEU A 120 43.13 -5.14 9.11
N LEU A 121 43.79 -6.18 9.63
CA LEU A 121 43.52 -7.56 9.20
C LEU A 121 42.11 -8.01 9.57
N GLU A 122 41.67 -7.75 10.80
CA GLU A 122 40.34 -8.10 11.31
C GLU A 122 39.20 -7.42 10.53
N ALA A 123 39.51 -6.32 9.82
CA ALA A 123 38.52 -5.67 8.97
C ALA A 123 38.10 -6.51 7.76
N TYR A 124 38.97 -7.42 7.29
CA TYR A 124 38.78 -8.21 6.07
C TYR A 124 38.97 -9.70 6.26
N LYS A 125 39.57 -10.15 7.39
CA LYS A 125 39.82 -11.56 7.71
C LYS A 125 39.62 -11.83 9.19
N VAL A 126 38.67 -12.72 9.50
CA VAL A 126 38.43 -13.21 10.87
C VAL A 126 38.43 -14.73 10.85
N GLY A 127 39.50 -15.35 11.42
CA GLY A 127 39.67 -16.80 11.38
C GLY A 127 39.88 -17.30 9.94
N ASP A 128 38.96 -18.15 9.47
CA ASP A 128 38.89 -18.72 8.11
C ASP A 128 37.87 -18.01 7.21
N SER A 129 37.37 -16.86 7.65
CA SER A 129 36.39 -16.06 6.94
C SER A 129 37.05 -14.84 6.31
N TYR A 130 36.80 -14.61 5.03
CA TYR A 130 37.25 -13.44 4.26
C TYR A 130 36.09 -12.58 3.88
N LEU A 131 36.24 -11.25 3.99
CA LEU A 131 35.26 -10.25 3.58
C LEU A 131 35.67 -9.59 2.27
N TYR A 132 34.78 -9.65 1.29
CA TYR A 132 34.86 -8.89 0.04
C TYR A 132 33.80 -7.79 0.10
N GLN A 133 34.23 -6.54 -0.06
CA GLN A 133 33.35 -5.38 -0.22
C GLN A 133 33.22 -5.12 -1.72
N LEU A 134 31.98 -5.24 -2.22
CA LEU A 134 31.68 -5.21 -3.64
C LEU A 134 30.86 -3.98 -3.99
N GLY A 135 31.20 -3.32 -5.08
CA GLY A 135 30.30 -2.46 -5.81
C GLY A 135 29.53 -3.32 -6.80
N LEU A 136 28.22 -3.49 -6.61
CA LEU A 136 27.37 -4.23 -7.52
C LEU A 136 26.47 -3.27 -8.31
N ASP A 137 26.36 -3.53 -9.62
CA ASP A 137 25.35 -2.87 -10.43
C ASP A 137 23.97 -3.40 -10.08
N THR A 138 23.16 -2.56 -9.47
CA THR A 138 21.80 -2.90 -9.02
C THR A 138 20.85 -3.24 -10.16
N SER A 139 21.20 -2.88 -11.40
CA SER A 139 20.39 -3.23 -12.60
C SER A 139 20.53 -4.69 -13.01
N VAL A 140 21.62 -5.38 -12.62
CA VAL A 140 21.89 -6.77 -13.01
C VAL A 140 21.21 -7.80 -12.07
N GLY A 141 20.77 -7.34 -10.91
CA GLY A 141 19.91 -8.11 -10.01
C GLY A 141 20.55 -9.34 -9.36
N GLY A 142 19.71 -10.29 -8.96
CA GLY A 142 20.10 -11.49 -8.23
C GLY A 142 21.03 -12.44 -8.97
N ALA A 143 21.07 -12.39 -10.32
CA ALA A 143 21.90 -13.27 -11.12
C ALA A 143 23.40 -13.16 -10.80
N THR A 144 23.90 -11.94 -10.59
CA THR A 144 25.30 -11.70 -10.22
C THR A 144 25.60 -12.26 -8.82
N ILE A 145 24.68 -12.13 -7.86
CA ILE A 145 24.82 -12.70 -6.50
C ILE A 145 24.85 -14.21 -6.55
N ASP A 146 23.98 -14.83 -7.36
CA ASP A 146 23.94 -16.28 -7.51
C ASP A 146 25.22 -16.78 -8.20
N GLU A 147 25.75 -16.05 -9.17
CA GLU A 147 27.01 -16.38 -9.84
C GLU A 147 28.21 -16.26 -8.90
N LEU A 148 28.31 -15.17 -8.13
CA LEU A 148 29.33 -14.99 -7.08
C LEU A 148 29.29 -16.15 -6.06
N ARG A 149 28.09 -16.52 -5.61
CA ARG A 149 27.85 -17.61 -4.68
C ARG A 149 28.31 -18.95 -5.26
N ALA A 150 27.92 -19.23 -6.50
CA ALA A 150 28.28 -20.49 -7.19
C ALA A 150 29.80 -20.61 -7.34
N ILE A 151 30.48 -19.56 -7.80
CA ILE A 151 31.95 -19.55 -7.95
C ILE A 151 32.65 -19.79 -6.61
N ALA A 152 32.17 -19.18 -5.53
CA ALA A 152 32.77 -19.38 -4.22
C ALA A 152 32.63 -20.85 -3.73
N TYR A 153 31.47 -21.47 -3.91
CA TYR A 153 31.28 -22.88 -3.55
C TYR A 153 32.07 -23.84 -4.44
N GLU A 154 32.20 -23.56 -5.75
CA GLU A 154 33.03 -24.35 -6.67
C GLU A 154 34.52 -24.29 -6.28
N ASN A 155 34.98 -23.21 -5.69
CA ASN A 155 36.34 -23.05 -5.17
C ASN A 155 36.50 -23.55 -3.72
N GLY A 156 35.49 -24.21 -3.17
CA GLY A 156 35.59 -24.97 -1.92
C GLY A 156 35.16 -24.17 -0.68
N ALA A 157 34.46 -23.06 -0.82
CA ALA A 157 33.85 -22.36 0.29
C ALA A 157 32.88 -23.28 1.06
N SER A 158 32.96 -23.26 2.39
CA SER A 158 32.03 -23.99 3.24
C SER A 158 30.75 -23.24 3.52
N ASN A 159 30.83 -21.91 3.52
CA ASN A 159 29.69 -21.00 3.71
C ASN A 159 29.92 -19.69 2.95
N VAL A 160 28.85 -19.12 2.43
CA VAL A 160 28.85 -17.82 1.72
C VAL A 160 27.65 -17.02 2.18
N ALA A 161 27.89 -15.84 2.76
CA ALA A 161 26.84 -14.94 3.22
C ALA A 161 27.01 -13.56 2.60
N PHE A 162 25.87 -12.95 2.26
CA PHE A 162 25.82 -11.63 1.65
C PHE A 162 25.05 -10.64 2.53
N ALA A 163 25.50 -9.38 2.54
CA ALA A 163 24.82 -8.27 3.21
C ALA A 163 25.01 -6.97 2.41
N GLY A 164 24.13 -5.99 2.60
CA GLY A 164 24.22 -4.67 1.99
C GLY A 164 23.04 -4.32 1.10
N GLU A 165 22.96 -3.06 0.73
CA GLU A 165 21.78 -2.49 0.03
C GLU A 165 21.54 -3.13 -1.35
N ALA A 166 22.62 -3.36 -2.13
CA ALA A 166 22.49 -4.00 -3.44
C ALA A 166 21.97 -5.45 -3.32
N VAL A 167 22.37 -6.17 -2.25
CA VAL A 167 21.89 -7.53 -1.98
C VAL A 167 20.41 -7.50 -1.60
N ASN A 168 20.02 -6.57 -0.72
CA ASN A 168 18.62 -6.40 -0.32
C ASN A 168 17.71 -6.14 -1.53
N THR A 169 18.15 -5.24 -2.42
CA THR A 169 17.44 -4.92 -3.66
C THR A 169 17.34 -6.11 -4.61
N ALA A 170 18.43 -6.84 -4.81
CA ALA A 170 18.47 -8.00 -5.70
C ALA A 170 17.60 -9.16 -5.18
N MET A 171 17.60 -9.42 -3.88
CA MET A 171 16.74 -10.43 -3.26
C MET A 171 15.27 -10.04 -3.34
N ALA A 172 14.95 -8.75 -3.15
CA ALA A 172 13.60 -8.23 -3.35
C ALA A 172 13.10 -8.42 -4.80
N GLN A 173 13.97 -8.29 -5.79
CA GLN A 173 13.64 -8.58 -7.19
C GLN A 173 13.31 -10.06 -7.40
N GLY A 174 14.15 -10.96 -6.90
CA GLY A 174 14.03 -12.40 -7.15
C GLY A 174 12.79 -13.04 -6.53
N SER A 175 12.35 -12.59 -5.37
CA SER A 175 11.19 -13.13 -4.65
C SER A 175 9.85 -12.57 -5.15
N SER A 176 9.83 -11.35 -5.66
CA SER A 176 8.61 -10.58 -5.92
C SER A 176 7.62 -11.25 -6.86
N ASP A 177 8.05 -11.79 -7.99
CA ASP A 177 7.14 -12.35 -9.00
C ASP A 177 6.42 -13.61 -8.52
N ALA A 178 7.12 -14.51 -7.83
CA ALA A 178 6.53 -15.72 -7.28
C ALA A 178 5.54 -15.42 -6.15
N GLU A 179 5.88 -14.47 -5.29
CA GLU A 179 5.02 -14.00 -4.20
C GLU A 179 3.74 -13.36 -4.71
N ILE A 180 3.83 -12.45 -5.70
CA ILE A 180 2.66 -11.82 -6.33
C ILE A 180 1.70 -12.89 -6.86
N GLN A 181 2.23 -13.90 -7.57
CA GLN A 181 1.41 -14.99 -8.11
C GLN A 181 0.71 -15.77 -7.01
N LEU A 182 1.43 -16.13 -5.94
CA LEU A 182 0.86 -16.87 -4.82
C LEU A 182 -0.23 -16.06 -4.09
N ILE A 183 0.05 -14.80 -3.75
CA ILE A 183 -0.89 -13.90 -3.11
C ILE A 183 -2.13 -13.71 -3.98
N MET A 184 -1.97 -13.52 -5.29
CA MET A 184 -3.07 -13.37 -6.25
C MET A 184 -3.95 -14.63 -6.29
N ILE A 185 -3.35 -15.81 -6.34
CA ILE A 185 -4.09 -17.09 -6.31
C ILE A 185 -4.90 -17.22 -5.02
N MET A 186 -4.29 -16.95 -3.87
CA MET A 186 -4.97 -17.00 -2.57
C MET A 186 -6.13 -15.98 -2.48
N ALA A 187 -5.91 -14.77 -2.97
CA ALA A 187 -6.95 -13.74 -3.05
C ALA A 187 -8.13 -14.20 -3.92
N ILE A 188 -7.84 -14.76 -5.10
CA ILE A 188 -8.87 -15.29 -6.01
C ILE A 188 -9.66 -16.43 -5.36
N ILE A 189 -9.00 -17.36 -4.66
CA ILE A 189 -9.68 -18.46 -3.95
C ILE A 189 -10.65 -17.92 -2.91
N VAL A 190 -10.23 -16.95 -2.09
CA VAL A 190 -11.11 -16.33 -1.08
C VAL A 190 -12.27 -15.60 -1.72
N ILE A 191 -12.00 -14.83 -2.77
CA ILE A 191 -13.05 -14.11 -3.51
C ILE A 191 -14.07 -15.07 -4.08
N ILE A 192 -13.63 -16.15 -4.74
CA ILE A 192 -14.53 -17.20 -5.24
C ILE A 192 -15.36 -17.77 -4.10
N GLY A 193 -14.75 -18.16 -2.98
CA GLY A 193 -15.43 -18.72 -1.83
C GLY A 193 -16.52 -17.79 -1.27
N LEU A 194 -16.18 -16.52 -1.07
CA LEU A 194 -17.14 -15.53 -0.57
C LEU A 194 -18.25 -15.21 -1.58
N LEU A 195 -17.91 -15.11 -2.87
CA LEU A 195 -18.90 -14.89 -3.91
C LEU A 195 -19.83 -16.08 -4.06
N LEU A 196 -19.36 -17.31 -3.95
CA LEU A 196 -20.23 -18.51 -3.96
C LEU A 196 -21.23 -18.48 -2.82
N LEU A 197 -20.86 -17.98 -1.65
CA LEU A 197 -21.77 -17.83 -0.50
C LEU A 197 -22.81 -16.73 -0.72
N THR A 198 -22.43 -15.63 -1.39
CA THR A 198 -23.26 -14.43 -1.56
C THR A 198 -24.03 -14.39 -2.87
N SER A 199 -23.64 -15.22 -3.84
CA SER A 199 -24.27 -15.31 -5.17
C SER A 199 -25.53 -16.19 -5.15
N THR A 200 -26.28 -16.18 -6.25
CA THR A 200 -27.44 -17.02 -6.49
C THR A 200 -27.30 -17.89 -7.75
N ALA A 201 -26.11 -17.86 -8.38
CA ALA A 201 -25.71 -18.79 -9.42
C ALA A 201 -24.21 -19.11 -9.32
N TRP A 202 -23.85 -20.38 -9.45
CA TRP A 202 -22.46 -20.85 -9.35
C TRP A 202 -21.52 -20.23 -10.40
N PHE A 203 -22.07 -19.68 -11.48
CA PHE A 203 -21.28 -19.05 -12.55
C PHE A 203 -20.99 -17.56 -12.32
N GLU A 204 -21.66 -16.90 -11.37
CA GLU A 204 -21.44 -15.47 -11.09
C GLU A 204 -20.02 -15.12 -10.69
N PRO A 205 -19.34 -15.85 -9.78
CA PRO A 205 -17.96 -15.56 -9.42
C PRO A 205 -17.02 -15.56 -10.63
N VAL A 206 -17.27 -16.44 -11.59
CA VAL A 206 -16.45 -16.50 -12.84
C VAL A 206 -16.61 -15.22 -13.66
N LEU A 207 -17.84 -14.69 -13.77
CA LEU A 207 -18.10 -13.43 -14.48
C LEU A 207 -17.38 -12.27 -13.78
N PHE A 208 -17.48 -12.21 -12.45
CA PHE A 208 -16.80 -11.16 -11.66
C PHE A 208 -15.31 -11.17 -11.86
N ILE A 209 -14.67 -12.31 -11.64
CA ILE A 209 -13.22 -12.43 -11.77
C ILE A 209 -12.76 -12.13 -13.18
N SER A 210 -13.55 -12.55 -14.19
CA SER A 210 -13.23 -12.25 -15.60
C SER A 210 -13.24 -10.74 -15.85
N VAL A 211 -14.25 -10.00 -15.36
CA VAL A 211 -14.35 -8.54 -15.57
C VAL A 211 -13.25 -7.80 -14.83
N ILE A 212 -12.98 -8.18 -13.58
CA ILE A 212 -11.91 -7.55 -12.81
C ILE A 212 -10.54 -7.91 -13.38
N GLY A 213 -10.32 -9.16 -13.79
CA GLY A 213 -9.08 -9.58 -14.46
C GLY A 213 -8.81 -8.80 -15.74
N ILE A 214 -9.85 -8.55 -16.56
CA ILE A 214 -9.76 -7.69 -17.75
C ILE A 214 -9.33 -6.27 -17.33
N SER A 215 -9.92 -5.71 -16.29
CA SER A 215 -9.58 -4.36 -15.82
C SER A 215 -8.16 -4.26 -15.27
N ILE A 216 -7.67 -5.30 -14.58
CA ILE A 216 -6.30 -5.38 -14.08
C ILE A 216 -5.30 -5.43 -15.24
N ILE A 217 -5.56 -6.25 -16.27
CA ILE A 217 -4.69 -6.32 -17.45
C ILE A 217 -4.66 -4.99 -18.20
N PHE A 218 -5.80 -4.29 -18.31
CA PHE A 218 -5.82 -2.94 -18.87
C PHE A 218 -4.98 -1.97 -18.04
N ASN A 219 -5.06 -2.04 -16.72
CA ASN A 219 -4.26 -1.19 -15.84
C ASN A 219 -2.77 -1.49 -15.97
N LEU A 220 -2.36 -2.75 -15.86
CA LEU A 220 -0.95 -3.14 -15.93
C LEU A 220 -0.35 -2.84 -17.31
N GLY A 221 -1.05 -3.17 -18.41
CA GLY A 221 -0.54 -2.93 -19.75
C GLY A 221 -0.39 -1.45 -20.11
N THR A 222 -1.29 -0.60 -19.61
CA THR A 222 -1.21 0.84 -19.83
C THR A 222 -0.17 1.55 -18.95
N ASN A 223 0.50 0.86 -18.02
CA ASN A 223 1.63 1.41 -17.27
C ASN A 223 2.82 1.77 -18.17
N ILE A 224 2.91 1.22 -19.37
CA ILE A 224 3.92 1.59 -20.37
C ILE A 224 3.94 3.11 -20.66
N ILE A 225 2.82 3.83 -20.42
CA ILE A 225 2.72 5.29 -20.59
C ILE A 225 3.62 6.04 -19.61
N PHE A 226 3.89 5.46 -18.44
CA PHE A 226 4.76 6.05 -17.42
C PHE A 226 6.25 5.74 -17.65
N GLY A 227 6.58 4.81 -18.56
CA GLY A 227 7.93 4.35 -18.82
C GLY A 227 8.42 3.34 -17.79
N GLU A 228 8.46 3.74 -16.53
CA GLU A 228 8.81 2.87 -15.39
C GLU A 228 7.84 3.08 -14.23
N ILE A 229 7.73 2.09 -13.37
CA ILE A 229 6.94 2.13 -12.15
C ILE A 229 7.72 1.50 -10.98
N SER A 230 7.41 1.91 -9.77
CA SER A 230 7.98 1.31 -8.56
C SER A 230 7.53 -0.16 -8.41
N PHE A 231 8.43 -1.01 -7.91
CA PHE A 231 8.11 -2.40 -7.57
C PHE A 231 6.97 -2.48 -6.53
N ILE A 232 6.88 -1.53 -5.58
CA ILE A 232 5.76 -1.46 -4.62
C ILE A 232 4.44 -1.22 -5.34
N THR A 233 4.43 -0.30 -6.30
CA THR A 233 3.25 -0.05 -7.15
C THR A 233 2.87 -1.29 -7.94
N GLN A 234 3.85 -1.97 -8.55
CA GLN A 234 3.63 -3.19 -9.32
C GLN A 234 2.98 -4.29 -8.47
N MET A 235 3.50 -4.54 -7.27
CA MET A 235 2.99 -5.57 -6.37
C MET A 235 1.61 -5.24 -5.81
N CYS A 236 1.39 -4.01 -5.38
CA CYS A 236 0.15 -3.60 -4.73
C CYS A 236 -1.00 -3.34 -5.71
N ALA A 237 -0.71 -2.84 -6.92
CA ALA A 237 -1.74 -2.34 -7.84
C ALA A 237 -2.78 -3.40 -8.21
N ALA A 238 -2.34 -4.60 -8.62
CA ALA A 238 -3.25 -5.66 -9.04
C ALA A 238 -4.11 -6.18 -7.89
N ILE A 239 -3.51 -6.36 -6.71
CA ILE A 239 -4.19 -6.93 -5.52
C ILE A 239 -5.18 -5.92 -4.94
N LEU A 240 -4.77 -4.65 -4.80
CA LEU A 240 -5.66 -3.60 -4.32
C LEU A 240 -6.81 -3.33 -5.29
N GLN A 241 -6.53 -3.31 -6.60
CA GLN A 241 -7.55 -3.16 -7.62
C GLN A 241 -8.55 -4.30 -7.56
N LEU A 242 -8.10 -5.55 -7.40
CA LEU A 242 -8.95 -6.73 -7.24
C LEU A 242 -9.87 -6.59 -6.01
N ALA A 243 -9.29 -6.23 -4.85
CA ALA A 243 -10.00 -6.16 -3.59
C ALA A 243 -11.03 -5.01 -3.55
N VAL A 244 -10.66 -3.83 -4.04
CA VAL A 244 -11.50 -2.62 -3.98
C VAL A 244 -12.58 -2.60 -5.06
N SER A 245 -12.29 -3.14 -6.26
CA SER A 245 -13.25 -3.09 -7.38
C SER A 245 -14.40 -4.07 -7.29
N MET A 246 -14.32 -5.00 -6.34
CA MET A 246 -15.30 -6.06 -6.16
C MET A 246 -16.70 -5.55 -5.89
N ASP A 247 -16.81 -4.49 -5.10
CA ASP A 247 -18.10 -3.91 -4.68
C ASP A 247 -18.91 -3.37 -5.84
N TYR A 248 -18.26 -2.83 -6.85
CA TYR A 248 -18.94 -2.30 -8.06
C TYR A 248 -19.71 -3.40 -8.77
N GLY A 249 -19.10 -4.58 -8.91
CA GLY A 249 -19.72 -5.72 -9.53
C GLY A 249 -20.91 -6.27 -8.73
N ILE A 250 -20.76 -6.37 -7.39
CA ILE A 250 -21.84 -6.83 -6.49
C ILE A 250 -23.04 -5.90 -6.61
N VAL A 251 -22.86 -4.58 -6.56
CA VAL A 251 -23.92 -3.59 -6.71
C VAL A 251 -24.63 -3.71 -8.07
N MET A 252 -23.87 -3.87 -9.15
CA MET A 252 -24.42 -4.03 -10.50
C MET A 252 -25.29 -5.28 -10.60
N LEU A 253 -24.76 -6.42 -10.15
CA LEU A 253 -25.48 -7.68 -10.25
C LEU A 253 -26.71 -7.75 -9.35
N HIS A 254 -26.61 -7.26 -8.11
CA HIS A 254 -27.73 -7.19 -7.20
C HIS A 254 -28.86 -6.33 -7.79
N THR A 255 -28.51 -5.19 -8.41
CA THR A 255 -29.49 -4.31 -9.08
C THR A 255 -30.09 -5.01 -10.30
N TYR A 256 -29.31 -5.71 -11.13
CA TYR A 256 -29.81 -6.52 -12.24
C TYR A 256 -30.83 -7.56 -11.78
N ARG A 257 -30.51 -8.31 -10.71
CA ARG A 257 -31.40 -9.36 -10.18
C ARG A 257 -32.68 -8.80 -9.58
N SER A 258 -32.63 -7.63 -8.96
CA SER A 258 -33.84 -6.99 -8.44
C SER A 258 -34.85 -6.66 -9.57
N PHE A 259 -34.36 -6.28 -10.74
CA PHE A 259 -35.22 -6.06 -11.91
C PHE A 259 -35.71 -7.35 -12.55
N ILE A 260 -34.90 -8.43 -12.58
CA ILE A 260 -35.37 -9.76 -13.00
C ILE A 260 -36.48 -10.28 -12.07
N ALA A 261 -36.30 -10.13 -10.76
CA ALA A 261 -37.31 -10.53 -9.76
C ALA A 261 -38.62 -9.70 -9.88
N ALA A 262 -38.52 -8.44 -10.34
CA ALA A 262 -39.66 -7.59 -10.65
C ALA A 262 -40.37 -7.94 -11.98
N GLY A 263 -39.89 -8.95 -12.72
CA GLY A 263 -40.52 -9.46 -13.95
C GLY A 263 -40.08 -8.80 -15.25
N PHE A 264 -39.05 -7.96 -15.24
CA PHE A 264 -38.51 -7.37 -16.48
C PHE A 264 -37.71 -8.39 -17.32
N THR A 265 -37.67 -8.17 -18.63
CA THR A 265 -36.85 -9.01 -19.51
C THR A 265 -35.36 -8.85 -19.18
N PRO A 266 -34.51 -9.86 -19.48
CA PRO A 266 -33.08 -9.77 -19.20
C PRO A 266 -32.40 -8.53 -19.80
N PHE A 267 -32.79 -8.13 -21.01
CA PHE A 267 -32.27 -6.93 -21.67
C PHE A 267 -32.68 -5.65 -20.94
N GLU A 268 -33.95 -5.51 -20.60
CA GLU A 268 -34.47 -4.35 -19.85
C GLU A 268 -33.88 -4.30 -18.44
N SER A 269 -33.77 -5.45 -17.77
CA SER A 269 -33.12 -5.55 -16.46
C SER A 269 -31.69 -5.08 -16.50
N ALA A 270 -30.89 -5.48 -17.52
CA ALA A 270 -29.53 -5.03 -17.68
C ALA A 270 -29.47 -3.50 -17.94
N ARG A 271 -30.33 -2.97 -18.81
CA ARG A 271 -30.39 -1.54 -19.13
C ARG A 271 -30.74 -0.70 -17.89
N LYS A 272 -31.83 -1.08 -17.19
CA LYS A 272 -32.27 -0.40 -15.96
C LYS A 272 -31.21 -0.53 -14.84
N ALA A 273 -30.54 -1.69 -14.73
CA ALA A 273 -29.46 -1.88 -13.77
C ALA A 273 -28.25 -0.99 -14.05
N MET A 274 -27.79 -0.91 -15.31
CA MET A 274 -26.74 0.00 -15.72
C MET A 274 -27.07 1.44 -15.33
N PHE A 275 -28.28 1.89 -15.59
CA PHE A 275 -28.72 3.24 -15.27
C PHE A 275 -28.77 3.50 -13.75
N LYS A 276 -29.41 2.61 -12.97
CA LYS A 276 -29.61 2.78 -11.53
C LYS A 276 -28.29 2.59 -10.75
N ALA A 277 -27.50 1.56 -11.10
CA ALA A 277 -26.25 1.25 -10.43
C ALA A 277 -25.12 2.24 -10.78
N SER A 278 -25.13 2.84 -11.99
CA SER A 278 -24.07 3.74 -12.44
C SER A 278 -23.83 4.91 -11.49
N ALA A 279 -24.87 5.52 -10.94
CA ALA A 279 -24.74 6.64 -10.01
C ALA A 279 -24.12 6.23 -8.67
N VAL A 280 -24.45 5.03 -8.20
CA VAL A 280 -23.89 4.49 -6.94
C VAL A 280 -22.44 4.11 -7.12
N ILE A 281 -22.16 3.35 -8.20
CA ILE A 281 -20.80 2.88 -8.50
C ILE A 281 -19.89 4.07 -8.84
N ALA A 282 -20.38 5.06 -9.61
CA ALA A 282 -19.60 6.26 -9.94
C ALA A 282 -19.22 7.07 -8.70
N SER A 283 -20.13 7.17 -7.72
CA SER A 283 -19.81 7.91 -6.49
C SER A 283 -18.81 7.19 -5.63
N SER A 284 -18.90 5.86 -5.49
CA SER A 284 -17.92 5.05 -4.80
C SER A 284 -16.57 5.05 -5.54
N ALA A 285 -16.58 4.83 -6.86
CA ALA A 285 -15.37 4.92 -7.67
C ALA A 285 -14.70 6.31 -7.60
N ALA A 286 -15.48 7.40 -7.50
CA ALA A 286 -14.94 8.74 -7.38
C ALA A 286 -14.24 8.95 -6.02
N THR A 287 -14.80 8.49 -4.91
CA THR A 287 -14.13 8.59 -3.60
C THR A 287 -12.81 7.85 -3.59
N THR A 288 -12.78 6.64 -4.13
CA THR A 288 -11.56 5.84 -4.22
C THR A 288 -10.54 6.44 -5.19
N PHE A 289 -11.00 6.93 -6.35
CA PHE A 289 -10.17 7.60 -7.35
C PHE A 289 -9.47 8.84 -6.76
N PHE A 290 -10.23 9.73 -6.13
CA PHE A 290 -9.67 10.93 -5.52
C PHE A 290 -8.86 10.63 -4.26
N GLY A 291 -9.19 9.57 -3.52
CA GLY A 291 -8.40 9.06 -2.42
C GLY A 291 -7.00 8.65 -2.90
N PHE A 292 -6.90 7.87 -3.98
CA PHE A 292 -5.60 7.50 -4.55
C PHE A 292 -4.89 8.69 -5.21
N LEU A 293 -5.62 9.56 -5.89
CA LEU A 293 -5.03 10.76 -6.51
C LEU A 293 -4.43 11.72 -5.47
N SER A 294 -4.90 11.71 -4.21
CA SER A 294 -4.32 12.53 -3.16
C SER A 294 -2.87 12.15 -2.83
N LEU A 295 -2.43 10.92 -3.15
CA LEU A 295 -1.03 10.51 -3.04
C LEU A 295 -0.10 11.32 -3.95
N CYS A 296 -0.60 11.87 -5.05
CA CYS A 296 0.20 12.69 -5.95
C CYS A 296 0.65 14.04 -5.33
N VAL A 297 0.16 14.40 -4.14
CA VAL A 297 0.59 15.60 -3.40
C VAL A 297 1.89 15.36 -2.62
N MET A 298 2.35 14.11 -2.52
CA MET A 298 3.61 13.77 -1.88
C MET A 298 4.80 14.41 -2.62
N ALA A 299 5.79 14.87 -1.86
CA ALA A 299 7.09 15.22 -2.41
C ALA A 299 7.87 13.96 -2.79
N PHE A 300 7.68 12.86 -2.06
CA PHE A 300 8.26 11.56 -2.38
C PHE A 300 7.56 10.94 -3.59
N LEU A 301 8.29 10.74 -4.70
CA LEU A 301 7.73 10.42 -6.02
C LEU A 301 7.00 9.07 -6.09
N ILE A 302 7.25 8.13 -5.18
CA ILE A 302 6.45 6.88 -5.07
C ILE A 302 4.97 7.18 -4.89
N GLY A 303 4.62 8.26 -4.17
CA GLY A 303 3.22 8.67 -4.02
C GLY A 303 2.55 9.02 -5.34
N MET A 304 3.25 9.73 -6.22
CA MET A 304 2.75 10.08 -7.54
C MET A 304 2.61 8.84 -8.43
N ASP A 305 3.62 7.96 -8.44
CA ASP A 305 3.61 6.71 -9.18
C ASP A 305 2.43 5.82 -8.75
N MET A 306 2.33 5.51 -7.47
CA MET A 306 1.28 4.66 -6.91
C MET A 306 -0.10 5.31 -7.04
N GLY A 307 -0.20 6.63 -6.78
CA GLY A 307 -1.44 7.38 -6.88
C GLY A 307 -2.04 7.33 -8.27
N LEU A 308 -1.24 7.56 -9.32
CA LEU A 308 -1.69 7.54 -10.71
C LEU A 308 -2.07 6.14 -11.19
N VAL A 309 -1.25 5.12 -10.86
CA VAL A 309 -1.51 3.72 -11.28
C VAL A 309 -2.77 3.18 -10.61
N LEU A 310 -2.95 3.43 -9.30
CA LEU A 310 -4.15 2.97 -8.58
C LEU A 310 -5.40 3.74 -9.02
N ALA A 311 -5.34 5.07 -9.16
CA ALA A 311 -6.47 5.88 -9.63
C ALA A 311 -6.91 5.44 -11.03
N LYS A 312 -5.96 5.24 -11.96
CA LYS A 312 -6.21 4.70 -13.31
C LYS A 312 -6.87 3.32 -13.23
N GLY A 313 -6.40 2.45 -12.32
CA GLY A 313 -6.98 1.13 -12.06
C GLY A 313 -8.46 1.19 -11.67
N ILE A 314 -8.84 2.15 -10.83
CA ILE A 314 -10.26 2.38 -10.46
C ILE A 314 -11.09 2.81 -11.65
N VAL A 315 -10.56 3.67 -12.54
CA VAL A 315 -11.28 4.06 -13.77
C VAL A 315 -11.52 2.85 -14.68
N PHE A 316 -10.50 2.01 -14.88
CA PHE A 316 -10.67 0.78 -15.68
C PHE A 316 -11.67 -0.19 -15.04
N SER A 317 -11.64 -0.34 -13.72
CA SER A 317 -12.60 -1.18 -12.99
C SER A 317 -14.03 -0.67 -13.11
N PHE A 318 -14.23 0.62 -12.92
CA PHE A 318 -15.52 1.30 -13.09
C PHE A 318 -16.09 1.08 -14.49
N LEU A 319 -15.28 1.36 -15.54
CA LEU A 319 -15.70 1.17 -16.92
C LEU A 319 -15.97 -0.29 -17.27
N SER A 320 -15.13 -1.21 -16.78
CA SER A 320 -15.30 -2.65 -17.03
C SER A 320 -16.57 -3.19 -16.37
N VAL A 321 -16.86 -2.80 -15.13
CA VAL A 321 -18.08 -3.21 -14.46
C VAL A 321 -19.32 -2.58 -15.08
N LEU A 322 -19.24 -1.33 -15.52
CA LEU A 322 -20.39 -0.64 -16.12
C LEU A 322 -20.71 -1.14 -17.53
N ILE A 323 -19.68 -1.45 -18.33
CA ILE A 323 -19.82 -1.79 -19.76
C ILE A 323 -19.72 -3.30 -20.00
N ILE A 324 -18.66 -3.93 -19.50
CA ILE A 324 -18.35 -5.33 -19.84
C ILE A 324 -19.23 -6.30 -19.04
N LEU A 325 -19.45 -6.07 -17.73
CA LEU A 325 -20.23 -6.97 -16.88
C LEU A 325 -21.66 -7.19 -17.39
N PRO A 326 -22.47 -6.16 -17.70
CA PRO A 326 -23.83 -6.36 -18.25
C PRO A 326 -23.84 -7.09 -19.60
N VAL A 327 -22.85 -6.82 -20.45
CA VAL A 327 -22.69 -7.50 -21.74
C VAL A 327 -22.38 -8.99 -21.55
N LEU A 328 -21.53 -9.35 -20.58
CA LEU A 328 -21.21 -10.74 -20.23
C LEU A 328 -22.41 -11.42 -19.59
N ILE A 329 -23.14 -10.76 -18.69
CA ILE A 329 -24.38 -11.29 -18.06
C ILE A 329 -25.36 -11.71 -19.17
N LEU A 330 -25.65 -10.82 -20.11
CA LEU A 330 -26.58 -11.12 -21.23
C LEU A 330 -26.04 -12.19 -22.18
N SER A 331 -24.73 -12.25 -22.37
CA SER A 331 -24.12 -13.25 -23.26
C SER A 331 -24.10 -14.64 -22.65
N CYS A 332 -23.94 -14.72 -21.32
CA CYS A 332 -23.89 -15.97 -20.56
C CYS A 332 -25.20 -16.31 -19.84
N GLN A 333 -26.31 -15.64 -20.18
CA GLN A 333 -27.61 -15.82 -19.52
C GLN A 333 -28.02 -17.30 -19.37
N LYS A 334 -27.89 -18.10 -20.45
CA LYS A 334 -28.24 -19.53 -20.44
C LYS A 334 -27.43 -20.34 -19.42
N VAL A 335 -26.20 -19.94 -19.16
CA VAL A 335 -25.31 -20.60 -18.19
C VAL A 335 -25.71 -20.16 -16.78
N LEU A 336 -25.99 -18.87 -16.57
CA LEU A 336 -26.47 -18.33 -15.30
C LEU A 336 -27.77 -19.03 -14.88
N ASP A 337 -28.74 -19.15 -15.79
CA ASP A 337 -30.03 -19.82 -15.51
C ASP A 337 -29.85 -21.31 -15.16
N LYS A 338 -28.91 -22.01 -15.83
CA LYS A 338 -28.61 -23.43 -15.55
C LYS A 338 -27.89 -23.64 -14.21
N THR A 339 -27.11 -22.66 -13.79
CA THR A 339 -26.30 -22.72 -12.55
C THR A 339 -26.97 -22.01 -11.37
N ALA A 340 -28.22 -21.55 -11.54
CA ALA A 340 -28.99 -20.90 -10.49
C ALA A 340 -29.20 -21.82 -9.28
N HIS A 341 -28.97 -21.29 -8.08
CA HIS A 341 -29.19 -21.98 -6.82
C HIS A 341 -29.88 -21.07 -5.81
N ARG A 342 -30.39 -21.67 -4.74
CA ARG A 342 -31.02 -20.91 -3.67
C ARG A 342 -29.98 -20.08 -2.93
N TYR A 343 -30.34 -18.84 -2.58
CA TYR A 343 -29.48 -17.96 -1.74
C TYR A 343 -29.09 -18.68 -0.45
N LEU A 344 -27.78 -18.76 -0.18
CA LEU A 344 -27.24 -19.58 0.92
C LEU A 344 -27.22 -18.84 2.26
N LEU A 345 -27.15 -17.51 2.23
CA LEU A 345 -27.00 -16.72 3.45
C LEU A 345 -28.38 -16.53 4.16
N PRO A 346 -28.41 -16.60 5.50
CA PRO A 346 -29.59 -16.31 6.28
C PRO A 346 -29.89 -14.80 6.30
N SER A 347 -31.11 -14.43 6.76
CA SER A 347 -31.43 -13.01 6.95
C SER A 347 -30.55 -12.37 8.05
N PHE A 348 -30.00 -11.20 7.79
CA PHE A 348 -29.10 -10.48 8.73
C PHE A 348 -29.87 -9.64 9.77
N LYS A 349 -31.20 -9.85 9.97
CA LYS A 349 -31.97 -9.17 11.02
C LYS A 349 -31.43 -9.46 12.43
N GLY A 350 -30.96 -10.69 12.69
CA GLY A 350 -30.27 -11.04 13.94
C GLY A 350 -28.98 -10.28 14.16
N PHE A 351 -28.15 -10.16 13.10
CA PHE A 351 -26.93 -9.39 13.12
C PHE A 351 -27.21 -7.90 13.41
N ALA A 352 -28.19 -7.30 12.73
CA ALA A 352 -28.58 -5.92 12.96
C ALA A 352 -29.03 -5.67 14.42
N ASN A 353 -29.76 -6.62 15.04
CA ASN A 353 -30.14 -6.56 16.45
C ASN A 353 -28.91 -6.54 17.39
N VAL A 354 -27.90 -7.38 17.10
CA VAL A 354 -26.66 -7.43 17.88
C VAL A 354 -25.90 -6.12 17.71
N CYS A 355 -25.71 -5.63 16.49
CA CYS A 355 -25.09 -4.35 16.23
C CYS A 355 -25.78 -3.22 17.00
N MET A 356 -27.10 -3.10 16.90
CA MET A 356 -27.86 -2.06 17.60
C MET A 356 -27.75 -2.11 19.13
N ARG A 357 -27.50 -3.27 19.72
CA ARG A 357 -27.24 -3.40 21.16
C ARG A 357 -25.82 -2.97 21.55
N LEU A 358 -24.85 -3.25 20.66
CA LEU A 358 -23.44 -2.99 20.90
C LEU A 358 -23.02 -1.57 20.54
N THR A 359 -23.81 -0.81 19.77
CA THR A 359 -23.43 0.54 19.30
C THR A 359 -23.05 1.48 20.44
N ILE A 360 -23.85 1.55 21.50
CA ILE A 360 -23.60 2.49 22.63
C ILE A 360 -22.35 2.08 23.41
N PRO A 361 -22.23 0.83 23.94
CA PRO A 361 -21.01 0.47 24.67
C PRO A 361 -19.74 0.56 23.82
N PHE A 362 -19.82 0.19 22.53
CA PHE A 362 -18.69 0.31 21.62
C PHE A 362 -18.28 1.78 21.42
N THR A 363 -19.23 2.67 21.19
CA THR A 363 -18.96 4.12 21.06
C THR A 363 -18.28 4.67 22.30
N LEU A 364 -18.68 4.25 23.50
CA LEU A 364 -18.01 4.69 24.75
C LEU A 364 -16.56 4.21 24.81
N VAL A 365 -16.30 2.97 24.41
CA VAL A 365 -14.93 2.42 24.32
C VAL A 365 -14.11 3.21 23.29
N ILE A 366 -14.66 3.51 22.13
CA ILE A 366 -13.96 4.32 21.11
C ILE A 366 -13.67 5.73 21.63
N CYS A 367 -14.60 6.39 22.32
CA CYS A 367 -14.37 7.70 22.94
C CYS A 367 -13.21 7.69 23.95
N LEU A 368 -12.98 6.56 24.63
CA LEU A 368 -11.87 6.39 25.56
C LEU A 368 -10.53 6.17 24.82
N ILE A 369 -10.57 5.40 23.73
CA ILE A 369 -9.37 4.97 23.00
C ILE A 369 -8.90 6.02 21.98
N VAL A 370 -9.80 6.85 21.42
CA VAL A 370 -9.49 7.73 20.28
C VAL A 370 -8.35 8.72 20.58
N ILE A 371 -8.32 9.31 21.77
CA ILE A 371 -7.26 10.27 22.13
C ILE A 371 -5.91 9.57 22.31
N PRO A 372 -5.78 8.48 23.09
CA PRO A 372 -4.56 7.70 23.14
C PRO A 372 -4.10 7.20 21.76
N ALA A 373 -5.02 6.73 20.91
CA ALA A 373 -4.69 6.27 19.56
C ALA A 373 -4.18 7.41 18.68
N PHE A 374 -4.81 8.58 18.73
CA PHE A 374 -4.34 9.76 17.99
C PHE A 374 -2.95 10.21 18.41
N LEU A 375 -2.62 10.16 19.69
CA LEU A 375 -1.29 10.52 20.18
C LEU A 375 -0.24 9.45 19.86
N ALA A 376 -0.60 8.17 19.97
CA ALA A 376 0.29 7.05 19.69
C ALA A 376 0.68 6.96 18.22
N GLN A 377 -0.27 7.20 17.28
CA GLN A 377 0.03 7.18 15.85
C GLN A 377 1.04 8.24 15.38
N GLN A 378 1.30 9.27 16.21
CA GLN A 378 2.26 10.33 15.89
C GLN A 378 3.69 9.99 16.34
N ARG A 379 3.91 8.86 16.99
CA ARG A 379 5.18 8.43 17.57
C ARG A 379 5.55 6.99 17.21
N PRO A 380 5.35 6.54 15.96
CA PRO A 380 5.79 5.21 15.56
C PRO A 380 7.31 5.18 15.38
N ASN A 381 7.89 4.00 15.59
CA ASN A 381 9.26 3.75 15.15
C ASN A 381 9.23 3.45 13.67
N TYR A 382 9.85 4.31 12.87
CA TYR A 382 9.90 4.14 11.42
C TYR A 382 11.19 3.45 10.97
N VAL A 383 11.05 2.64 9.92
CA VAL A 383 12.16 2.16 9.09
C VAL A 383 12.04 2.81 7.72
N TYR A 384 13.13 3.43 7.23
CA TYR A 384 13.09 4.29 6.06
C TYR A 384 13.71 3.66 4.80
N GLY A 385 14.85 2.99 4.90
CA GLY A 385 15.60 2.52 3.73
C GLY A 385 15.47 1.03 3.45
N ALA A 386 16.51 0.51 2.81
CA ALA A 386 16.58 -0.89 2.40
C ALA A 386 16.68 -1.89 3.58
N SER A 387 16.98 -1.42 4.80
CA SER A 387 16.85 -2.22 6.03
C SER A 387 15.45 -2.78 6.22
N GLY A 388 14.45 -2.09 5.72
CA GLY A 388 13.07 -2.56 5.72
C GLY A 388 12.76 -3.76 4.83
N PHE A 389 13.68 -4.18 3.96
CA PHE A 389 13.53 -5.43 3.21
C PHE A 389 13.88 -6.67 4.05
N VAL A 390 14.65 -6.49 5.12
CA VAL A 390 15.25 -7.57 5.89
C VAL A 390 14.33 -7.93 7.05
N GLU A 391 13.49 -8.97 6.89
CA GLU A 391 12.64 -9.46 7.98
C GLU A 391 13.29 -10.61 8.76
N PRO A 392 13.12 -10.63 10.09
CA PRO A 392 13.58 -11.78 10.91
C PRO A 392 13.01 -13.11 10.42
N GLY A 393 13.89 -14.11 10.25
CA GLY A 393 13.52 -15.44 9.77
C GLY A 393 13.62 -15.62 8.25
N THR A 394 14.10 -14.62 7.52
CA THR A 394 14.47 -14.74 6.10
C THR A 394 15.96 -15.10 5.95
N GLU A 395 16.33 -15.74 4.82
CA GLU A 395 17.73 -16.03 4.48
C GLU A 395 18.58 -14.76 4.47
N LEU A 396 18.00 -13.66 4.00
CA LEU A 396 18.65 -12.35 3.96
C LEU A 396 19.00 -11.84 5.36
N TYR A 397 18.08 -11.97 6.31
CA TYR A 397 18.32 -11.62 7.72
C TYR A 397 19.45 -12.45 8.31
N ASP A 398 19.40 -13.78 8.12
CA ASP A 398 20.40 -14.69 8.67
C ASP A 398 21.79 -14.43 8.08
N ASN A 399 21.87 -14.17 6.77
CA ASN A 399 23.13 -13.82 6.10
C ASN A 399 23.69 -12.48 6.61
N THR A 400 22.87 -11.46 6.73
CA THR A 400 23.28 -10.15 7.26
C THR A 400 23.81 -10.30 8.68
N GLN A 401 23.11 -11.02 9.55
CA GLN A 401 23.55 -11.29 10.91
C GLN A 401 24.88 -12.07 10.97
N GLN A 402 25.11 -13.03 10.07
CA GLN A 402 26.36 -13.76 9.98
C GLN A 402 27.53 -12.84 9.63
N VAL A 403 27.37 -11.99 8.61
CA VAL A 403 28.39 -11.01 8.21
C VAL A 403 28.67 -10.03 9.35
N ASP A 404 27.63 -9.45 9.94
CA ASP A 404 27.74 -8.42 10.98
C ASP A 404 28.31 -8.97 12.30
N SER A 405 28.00 -10.22 12.65
CA SER A 405 28.54 -10.84 13.86
C SER A 405 30.06 -11.05 13.80
N LYS A 406 30.64 -11.26 12.61
CA LYS A 406 32.08 -11.51 12.42
C LYS A 406 32.88 -10.25 12.12
N PHE A 407 32.37 -9.43 11.21
CA PHE A 407 33.10 -8.25 10.72
C PHE A 407 32.60 -6.93 11.30
N GLY A 408 31.55 -6.99 12.11
CA GLY A 408 30.83 -5.84 12.61
C GLY A 408 29.98 -5.17 11.50
N ALA A 409 28.95 -4.51 11.89
CA ALA A 409 28.27 -3.61 10.99
C ALA A 409 29.15 -2.36 10.78
N LYS A 410 29.44 -2.07 9.54
CA LYS A 410 30.27 -0.92 9.15
C LYS A 410 29.62 -0.29 7.94
N GLU A 411 29.09 0.90 8.12
CA GLU A 411 28.68 1.74 7.00
C GLU A 411 29.81 2.68 6.61
N GLN A 412 29.93 2.91 5.31
CA GLN A 412 30.85 3.89 4.75
C GLN A 412 30.05 4.98 4.06
N TRP A 413 30.33 6.22 4.42
CA TRP A 413 29.73 7.38 3.81
C TRP A 413 30.80 8.18 3.07
N ALA A 414 30.46 8.77 1.93
CA ALA A 414 31.36 9.59 1.17
C ALA A 414 30.97 11.07 1.29
N LEU A 415 31.87 11.87 1.82
CA LEU A 415 31.73 13.33 1.83
C LEU A 415 32.49 13.89 0.63
N LEU A 416 31.79 14.57 -0.27
CA LEU A 416 32.31 15.22 -1.47
C LEU A 416 32.50 16.71 -1.19
N VAL A 417 33.72 17.19 -1.43
CA VAL A 417 34.05 18.60 -1.28
C VAL A 417 34.84 19.07 -2.50
N PRO A 418 34.88 20.38 -2.85
CA PRO A 418 35.70 20.88 -3.91
C PRO A 418 37.19 20.58 -3.67
N ALA A 419 37.85 20.00 -4.67
CA ALA A 419 39.28 19.66 -4.62
C ALA A 419 40.17 20.87 -4.76
N GLY A 420 41.42 20.77 -4.27
CA GLY A 420 42.49 21.73 -4.51
C GLY A 420 42.98 22.49 -3.28
N ASP A 421 42.24 22.55 -2.19
CA ASP A 421 42.68 23.16 -0.92
C ASP A 421 43.06 22.08 0.10
N ILE A 422 44.27 21.54 -0.03
CA ILE A 422 44.79 20.46 0.83
C ILE A 422 44.81 20.87 2.31
N GLY A 423 45.06 22.12 2.63
CA GLY A 423 45.10 22.59 4.02
C GLY A 423 43.73 22.58 4.66
N ARG A 424 42.72 23.01 3.93
CA ARG A 424 41.29 22.99 4.38
C ARG A 424 40.78 21.58 4.49
N GLU A 425 41.05 20.72 3.50
CA GLU A 425 40.66 19.31 3.51
C GLU A 425 41.26 18.57 4.72
N LYS A 426 42.52 18.82 5.04
CA LYS A 426 43.21 18.23 6.19
C LYS A 426 42.58 18.66 7.50
N ALA A 427 42.23 19.92 7.67
CA ALA A 427 41.55 20.42 8.85
C ALA A 427 40.18 19.77 9.00
N LEU A 428 39.40 19.67 7.92
CA LEU A 428 38.13 18.95 7.86
C LEU A 428 38.30 17.48 8.26
N VAL A 429 39.23 16.74 7.68
CA VAL A 429 39.52 15.35 7.99
C VAL A 429 39.89 15.16 9.46
N SER A 430 40.66 16.08 10.04
CA SER A 430 41.04 16.04 11.44
C SER A 430 39.80 16.18 12.37
N GLU A 431 38.92 17.12 12.07
CA GLU A 431 37.69 17.34 12.85
C GLU A 431 36.70 16.19 12.69
N LEU A 432 36.55 15.64 11.48
CA LEU A 432 35.72 14.45 11.25
C LEU A 432 36.18 13.22 12.06
N LYS A 433 37.48 13.05 12.26
CA LYS A 433 38.06 11.96 13.07
C LYS A 433 37.72 12.08 14.59
N GLU A 434 37.43 13.30 15.07
CA GLU A 434 37.08 13.55 16.46
C GLU A 434 35.58 13.34 16.74
N LEU A 435 34.77 13.17 15.70
CA LEU A 435 33.33 12.92 15.87
C LEU A 435 33.07 11.57 16.52
N PRO A 436 32.04 11.49 17.40
CA PRO A 436 31.63 10.22 17.99
C PRO A 436 31.20 9.25 16.88
N TYR A 437 31.46 7.96 17.12
CA TYR A 437 31.10 6.86 16.20
C TYR A 437 31.87 6.83 14.86
N VAL A 438 32.71 7.81 14.54
CA VAL A 438 33.62 7.74 13.40
C VAL A 438 34.81 6.83 13.75
N LYS A 439 35.03 5.78 12.98
CA LYS A 439 36.14 4.83 13.16
C LYS A 439 37.37 5.22 12.39
N SER A 440 37.18 5.59 11.12
CA SER A 440 38.28 6.03 10.27
C SER A 440 37.78 7.03 9.23
N VAL A 441 38.68 7.92 8.82
CA VAL A 441 38.42 8.82 7.71
C VAL A 441 39.55 8.64 6.70
N THR A 442 39.19 8.20 5.50
CA THR A 442 40.11 7.92 4.39
C THR A 442 39.90 8.96 3.28
N SER A 443 40.93 9.63 2.90
CA SER A 443 40.92 10.66 1.83
C SER A 443 42.27 10.76 1.21
N TYR A 444 42.40 11.53 0.15
CA TYR A 444 43.73 11.83 -0.45
C TYR A 444 44.72 12.30 0.61
N VAL A 445 44.34 13.28 1.43
CA VAL A 445 45.24 13.89 2.43
C VAL A 445 45.56 12.99 3.63
N SER A 446 44.78 11.95 3.88
CA SER A 446 45.06 10.98 4.94
C SER A 446 45.87 9.77 4.48
N THR A 447 45.82 9.45 3.17
CA THR A 447 46.44 8.24 2.60
C THR A 447 47.79 8.57 1.97
N VAL A 448 47.89 9.74 1.32
CA VAL A 448 49.13 10.19 0.68
C VAL A 448 49.84 11.17 1.60
N SER A 449 51.12 10.88 1.90
CA SER A 449 51.95 11.78 2.72
C SER A 449 52.05 13.14 2.05
N GLU A 450 51.87 14.23 2.79
CA GLU A 450 52.05 15.63 2.33
C GLU A 450 53.42 15.90 1.67
N ARG A 451 54.39 15.03 1.91
CA ARG A 451 55.75 15.13 1.36
C ARG A 451 55.85 14.59 -0.06
N ILE A 452 54.83 13.91 -0.55
CA ILE A 452 54.77 13.36 -1.90
C ILE A 452 53.94 14.32 -2.77
N PRO A 453 54.61 15.04 -3.73
CA PRO A 453 53.86 15.87 -4.68
C PRO A 453 52.86 15.02 -5.49
N LEU A 454 51.72 15.57 -5.82
CA LEU A 454 50.63 14.92 -6.58
C LEU A 454 51.13 14.21 -7.85
N ALA A 455 52.10 14.82 -8.52
CA ALA A 455 52.74 14.29 -9.75
C ALA A 455 53.47 12.94 -9.56
N PHE A 456 53.73 12.52 -8.34
CA PHE A 456 54.39 11.24 -8.03
C PHE A 456 53.43 10.16 -7.52
N VAL A 457 52.18 10.50 -7.33
CA VAL A 457 51.13 9.54 -6.95
C VAL A 457 50.61 8.86 -8.22
N PRO A 458 50.48 7.53 -8.28
CA PRO A 458 49.86 6.86 -9.43
C PRO A 458 48.49 7.44 -9.76
N GLN A 459 48.19 7.61 -11.06
CA GLN A 459 46.94 8.23 -11.50
C GLN A 459 45.72 7.48 -10.95
N GLU A 460 45.75 6.15 -10.96
CA GLU A 460 44.68 5.30 -10.42
C GLU A 460 44.37 5.57 -8.94
N ALA A 461 45.41 5.80 -8.12
CA ALA A 461 45.25 6.15 -6.71
C ALA A 461 44.75 7.59 -6.50
N GLN A 462 45.09 8.52 -7.46
CA GLN A 462 44.53 9.87 -7.42
C GLN A 462 43.06 9.87 -7.78
N ASP A 463 42.68 9.18 -8.86
CA ASP A 463 41.34 9.15 -9.41
C ASP A 463 40.34 8.55 -8.41
N GLN A 464 40.78 7.66 -7.50
CA GLN A 464 39.95 7.14 -6.40
C GLN A 464 39.49 8.22 -5.41
N PHE A 465 40.28 9.24 -5.16
CA PHE A 465 40.00 10.28 -4.17
C PHE A 465 39.74 11.66 -4.76
N VAL A 466 40.26 11.95 -5.93
CA VAL A 466 40.16 13.28 -6.56
C VAL A 466 39.83 13.12 -8.03
N SER A 467 38.65 13.50 -8.43
CA SER A 467 38.21 13.45 -9.83
C SER A 467 37.29 14.63 -10.17
N ASN A 468 37.40 15.13 -11.39
CA ASN A 468 36.55 16.19 -11.96
C ASN A 468 36.32 17.41 -11.04
N GLY A 469 37.36 17.81 -10.27
CA GLY A 469 37.31 18.96 -9.37
C GLY A 469 36.67 18.68 -8.00
N TRP A 470 36.36 17.42 -7.69
CA TRP A 470 35.84 16.98 -6.40
C TRP A 470 36.85 16.10 -5.67
N SER A 471 36.89 16.23 -4.33
CA SER A 471 37.62 15.35 -3.42
C SER A 471 36.60 14.47 -2.67
N ARG A 472 36.85 13.17 -2.66
CA ARG A 472 36.03 12.15 -1.97
C ARG A 472 36.68 11.76 -0.65
N ILE A 473 36.00 12.05 0.45
CA ILE A 473 36.45 11.73 1.80
C ILE A 473 35.52 10.59 2.30
N ILE A 474 36.06 9.39 2.50
CA ILE A 474 35.31 8.22 2.98
C ILE A 474 35.34 8.21 4.49
N VAL A 475 34.18 8.27 5.11
CA VAL A 475 33.98 8.20 6.57
C VAL A 475 33.39 6.84 6.91
N ALA A 476 34.16 6.01 7.60
CA ALA A 476 33.67 4.73 8.13
C ALA A 476 33.14 4.93 9.55
N THR A 477 31.91 4.47 9.79
CA THR A 477 31.21 4.59 11.07
C THR A 477 31.06 3.23 11.76
N SER A 478 30.89 3.26 13.09
CA SER A 478 30.53 2.07 13.89
C SER A 478 29.03 1.95 14.10
N LEU A 479 28.24 2.84 13.51
CA LEU A 479 26.78 2.79 13.60
C LEU A 479 26.22 1.93 12.48
N GLU A 480 25.13 1.26 12.79
CA GLU A 480 24.39 0.40 11.88
C GLU A 480 23.09 1.09 11.47
N GLY A 481 22.81 1.07 10.17
CA GLY A 481 21.51 1.37 9.60
C GLY A 481 20.88 2.67 10.10
N GLU A 482 19.61 2.58 10.39
CA GLU A 482 18.73 3.71 10.69
C GLU A 482 18.50 3.82 12.18
N SER A 483 19.26 4.67 12.86
CA SER A 483 19.10 4.96 14.28
C SER A 483 19.16 6.47 14.52
N ASP A 484 18.66 6.92 15.66
CA ASP A 484 18.75 8.33 16.07
C ASP A 484 20.21 8.79 16.14
N GLU A 485 21.11 7.90 16.55
CA GLU A 485 22.56 8.14 16.58
C GLU A 485 23.14 8.28 15.17
N SER A 486 22.75 7.41 14.22
CA SER A 486 23.15 7.51 12.81
C SER A 486 22.68 8.83 12.19
N PHE A 487 21.41 9.18 12.40
CA PHE A 487 20.85 10.43 11.91
C PHE A 487 21.50 11.67 12.56
N GLY A 488 21.84 11.57 13.85
CA GLY A 488 22.61 12.62 14.55
C GLY A 488 24.01 12.77 13.97
N LEU A 489 24.69 11.67 13.62
CA LEU A 489 26.02 11.72 12.99
C LEU A 489 25.96 12.28 11.57
N VAL A 490 24.96 11.93 10.77
CA VAL A 490 24.73 12.53 9.43
C VAL A 490 24.65 14.05 9.54
N GLN A 491 23.86 14.57 10.48
CA GLN A 491 23.76 16.01 10.70
C GLN A 491 25.09 16.64 11.12
N GLN A 492 25.82 16.01 12.05
CA GLN A 492 27.13 16.51 12.50
C GLN A 492 28.14 16.56 11.36
N ILE A 493 28.25 15.51 10.52
CA ILE A 493 29.17 15.51 9.37
C ILE A 493 28.79 16.60 8.36
N ARG A 494 27.51 16.82 8.09
CA ARG A 494 27.03 17.90 7.23
C ARG A 494 27.39 19.28 7.80
N ASP A 495 27.20 19.49 9.10
CA ASP A 495 27.49 20.74 9.77
C ASP A 495 29.00 21.03 9.75
N VAL A 496 29.84 20.04 10.05
CA VAL A 496 31.29 20.14 9.94
C VAL A 496 31.70 20.39 8.50
N GLY A 497 31.21 19.63 7.53
CA GLY A 497 31.50 19.83 6.11
C GLY A 497 31.15 21.24 5.64
N ASN A 498 29.96 21.74 5.99
CA ASN A 498 29.52 23.08 5.63
C ASN A 498 30.29 24.19 6.36
N SER A 499 30.88 23.96 7.54
CA SER A 499 31.72 24.91 8.24
C SER A 499 33.02 25.22 7.44
N TYR A 500 33.53 24.20 6.75
CA TYR A 500 34.73 24.34 5.88
C TYR A 500 34.37 24.72 4.43
N TYR A 501 33.32 24.13 3.87
CA TYR A 501 32.87 24.32 2.49
C TYR A 501 31.37 24.70 2.45
N PRO A 502 31.02 25.97 2.73
CA PRO A 502 29.63 26.41 2.78
C PRO A 502 28.88 26.10 1.49
N ASP A 503 27.77 25.40 1.60
CA ASP A 503 26.90 24.96 0.50
C ASP A 503 27.59 24.13 -0.60
N GLN A 504 28.76 23.56 -0.32
CA GLN A 504 29.55 22.78 -1.25
C GLN A 504 30.05 21.45 -0.65
N ALA A 505 29.53 21.05 0.49
CA ALA A 505 29.80 19.77 1.14
C ALA A 505 28.61 18.83 0.95
N TYR A 506 28.81 17.75 0.19
CA TYR A 506 27.74 16.82 -0.17
C TYR A 506 28.04 15.43 0.39
N LEU A 507 27.13 14.91 1.20
CA LEU A 507 27.29 13.62 1.88
C LEU A 507 26.45 12.54 1.19
N VAL A 508 27.06 11.41 0.85
CA VAL A 508 26.45 10.23 0.22
C VAL A 508 26.56 9.03 1.14
N GLY A 509 25.53 8.22 1.25
CA GLY A 509 25.51 7.00 2.03
C GLY A 509 24.09 6.49 2.28
N SER A 510 23.92 5.22 2.62
CA SER A 510 22.61 4.61 2.85
C SER A 510 21.85 5.30 3.98
N ALA A 511 22.46 5.44 5.17
CA ALA A 511 21.84 6.15 6.29
C ALA A 511 21.61 7.65 5.99
N VAL A 512 22.42 8.27 5.11
CA VAL A 512 22.22 9.66 4.67
C VAL A 512 20.94 9.79 3.85
N THR A 513 20.73 8.87 2.92
CA THR A 513 19.51 8.79 2.12
C THR A 513 18.28 8.57 3.00
N SER A 514 18.37 7.64 3.97
CA SER A 514 17.30 7.37 4.93
C SER A 514 17.01 8.57 5.84
N TYR A 515 18.03 9.34 6.22
CA TYR A 515 17.85 10.59 6.97
C TYR A 515 17.05 11.63 6.14
N ASP A 516 17.41 11.86 4.89
CA ASP A 516 16.67 12.78 4.03
C ASP A 516 15.24 12.30 3.78
N MET A 517 15.04 11.00 3.60
CA MET A 517 13.69 10.40 3.54
C MET A 517 12.90 10.73 4.81
N SER A 518 13.49 10.60 6.00
CA SER A 518 12.80 10.87 7.27
C SER A 518 12.29 12.30 7.38
N GLN A 519 13.05 13.27 6.88
CA GLN A 519 12.67 14.68 6.87
C GLN A 519 11.48 14.94 5.92
N ILE A 520 11.51 14.32 4.73
CA ILE A 520 10.44 14.45 3.74
C ILE A 520 9.14 13.81 4.25
N VAL A 521 9.23 12.61 4.82
CA VAL A 521 8.10 11.85 5.34
C VAL A 521 7.30 12.64 6.37
N THR A 522 7.98 13.31 7.29
CA THR A 522 7.33 14.10 8.34
C THR A 522 6.49 15.23 7.75
N SER A 523 6.97 15.90 6.70
CA SER A 523 6.23 16.96 6.01
C SER A 523 5.09 16.41 5.13
N ASP A 524 5.32 15.29 4.46
CA ASP A 524 4.37 14.70 3.52
C ASP A 524 3.17 14.07 4.22
N SER A 525 3.34 13.48 5.40
CA SER A 525 2.23 12.87 6.16
C SER A 525 1.07 13.85 6.40
N MET A 526 1.36 15.08 6.79
CA MET A 526 0.34 16.10 7.01
C MET A 526 -0.29 16.58 5.69
N ARG A 527 0.50 16.72 4.63
CA ARG A 527 -0.01 17.14 3.29
C ARG A 527 -0.97 16.10 2.73
N ILE A 528 -0.61 14.82 2.79
CA ILE A 528 -1.46 13.73 2.30
C ILE A 528 -2.75 13.65 3.10
N LEU A 529 -2.67 13.70 4.44
CA LEU A 529 -3.84 13.66 5.32
C LEU A 529 -4.83 14.77 4.96
N LEU A 530 -4.37 16.00 4.86
CA LEU A 530 -5.22 17.14 4.52
C LEU A 530 -5.77 17.05 3.09
N ALA A 531 -4.96 16.64 2.12
CA ALA A 531 -5.38 16.50 0.73
C ALA A 531 -6.45 15.40 0.57
N SER A 532 -6.25 14.23 1.20
CA SER A 532 -7.21 13.12 1.13
C SER A 532 -8.52 13.45 1.84
N ILE A 533 -8.48 14.02 3.03
CA ILE A 533 -9.68 14.48 3.75
C ILE A 533 -10.45 15.51 2.90
N LEU A 534 -9.76 16.49 2.33
CA LEU A 534 -10.39 17.52 1.50
C LEU A 534 -11.02 16.91 0.26
N ALA A 535 -10.26 16.10 -0.49
CA ALA A 535 -10.72 15.48 -1.73
C ALA A 535 -11.97 14.62 -1.50
N ILE A 536 -11.94 13.74 -0.50
CA ILE A 536 -13.07 12.86 -0.19
C ILE A 536 -14.25 13.63 0.38
N THR A 537 -14.01 14.63 1.25
CA THR A 537 -15.08 15.51 1.75
C THR A 537 -15.81 16.19 0.59
N VAL A 538 -15.09 16.71 -0.40
CA VAL A 538 -15.69 17.36 -1.58
C VAL A 538 -16.54 16.36 -2.36
N VAL A 539 -16.05 15.15 -2.63
CA VAL A 539 -16.82 14.12 -3.34
C VAL A 539 -18.10 13.76 -2.57
N LEU A 540 -17.99 13.53 -1.25
CA LEU A 540 -19.13 13.20 -0.39
C LEU A 540 -20.14 14.35 -0.29
N LEU A 541 -19.69 15.61 -0.30
CA LEU A 541 -20.58 16.79 -0.36
C LEU A 541 -21.47 16.80 -1.61
N PHE A 542 -20.86 16.53 -2.76
CA PHE A 542 -21.61 16.44 -4.02
C PHE A 542 -22.56 15.25 -4.04
N MET A 543 -22.13 14.10 -3.52
CA MET A 543 -22.88 12.86 -3.50
C MET A 543 -24.13 12.96 -2.60
N PHE A 544 -23.93 13.34 -1.33
CA PHE A 544 -25.00 13.37 -0.33
C PHE A 544 -25.77 14.70 -0.30
N ARG A 545 -25.25 15.74 -0.93
CA ARG A 545 -25.78 17.11 -0.85
C ARG A 545 -26.07 17.52 0.60
N SER A 546 -25.16 17.21 1.49
CA SER A 546 -25.24 17.40 2.93
C SER A 546 -23.90 17.85 3.49
N LEU A 547 -23.90 18.78 4.43
CA LEU A 547 -22.67 19.21 5.11
C LEU A 547 -22.28 18.29 6.29
N SER A 548 -23.27 17.72 6.98
CA SER A 548 -23.00 16.89 8.17
C SER A 548 -22.51 15.49 7.83
N ILE A 549 -23.05 14.89 6.76
CA ILE A 549 -22.75 13.47 6.44
C ILE A 549 -21.27 13.29 6.11
N PRO A 550 -20.63 14.08 5.23
CA PRO A 550 -19.21 13.95 4.96
C PRO A 550 -18.34 14.01 6.22
N VAL A 551 -18.64 14.95 7.12
CA VAL A 551 -17.88 15.09 8.37
C VAL A 551 -18.00 13.84 9.25
N ILE A 552 -19.21 13.26 9.37
CA ILE A 552 -19.42 12.04 10.15
C ILE A 552 -18.70 10.85 9.52
N LEU A 553 -18.76 10.71 8.19
CA LEU A 553 -18.14 9.60 7.47
C LEU A 553 -16.61 9.67 7.56
N VAL A 554 -16.04 10.82 7.22
CA VAL A 554 -14.59 11.03 7.28
C VAL A 554 -14.07 10.82 8.70
N LEU A 555 -14.73 11.38 9.72
CA LEU A 555 -14.35 11.18 11.11
C LEU A 555 -14.38 9.69 11.52
N THR A 556 -15.39 8.94 11.08
CA THR A 556 -15.50 7.50 11.40
C THR A 556 -14.33 6.71 10.84
N ILE A 557 -13.87 7.06 9.62
CA ILE A 557 -12.76 6.38 8.98
C ILE A 557 -11.42 6.84 9.53
N GLU A 558 -11.25 8.14 9.80
CA GLU A 558 -10.06 8.67 10.46
C GLU A 558 -9.82 8.01 11.82
N ILE A 559 -10.86 7.82 12.63
CA ILE A 559 -10.77 7.06 13.89
C ILE A 559 -10.26 5.65 13.63
N SER A 560 -10.70 5.01 12.55
CA SER A 560 -10.22 3.67 12.18
C SER A 560 -8.74 3.67 11.80
N ILE A 561 -8.29 4.69 11.06
CA ILE A 561 -6.89 4.88 10.68
C ILE A 561 -6.03 5.12 11.92
N TRP A 562 -6.46 6.01 12.82
CA TRP A 562 -5.70 6.31 14.04
C TRP A 562 -5.54 5.09 14.94
N ILE A 563 -6.59 4.28 15.10
CA ILE A 563 -6.52 3.02 15.86
C ILE A 563 -5.57 2.04 15.17
N ASN A 564 -5.66 1.90 13.85
CA ASN A 564 -4.81 1.00 13.07
C ASN A 564 -3.32 1.36 13.22
N LEU A 565 -2.98 2.65 13.08
CA LEU A 565 -1.62 3.14 13.15
C LEU A 565 -1.06 3.22 14.59
N ALA A 566 -1.93 3.25 15.60
CA ALA A 566 -1.52 3.22 17.00
C ALA A 566 -1.08 1.83 17.49
N ILE A 567 -1.57 0.76 16.88
CA ILE A 567 -1.28 -0.62 17.31
C ILE A 567 0.22 -0.93 17.35
N PRO A 568 1.02 -0.62 16.30
CA PRO A 568 2.46 -0.86 16.33
C PRO A 568 3.18 -0.16 17.47
N TYR A 569 2.82 1.09 17.78
CA TYR A 569 3.37 1.80 18.94
C TYR A 569 3.17 1.04 20.26
N PHE A 570 1.97 0.51 20.50
CA PHE A 570 1.68 -0.26 21.72
C PHE A 570 2.31 -1.65 21.72
N MET A 571 2.57 -2.21 20.54
CA MET A 571 3.25 -3.51 20.39
C MET A 571 4.77 -3.39 20.38
N GLY A 572 5.32 -2.17 20.29
CA GLY A 572 6.75 -1.93 20.14
C GLY A 572 7.31 -2.45 18.81
N THR A 573 6.47 -2.53 17.76
CA THR A 573 6.89 -2.96 16.43
C THR A 573 7.16 -1.75 15.53
N GLU A 574 8.11 -1.92 14.63
CA GLU A 574 8.46 -0.92 13.64
C GLU A 574 7.43 -0.86 12.51
N ILE A 575 7.32 0.29 11.86
CA ILE A 575 6.48 0.50 10.68
C ILE A 575 7.34 1.00 9.53
N GLN A 576 7.16 0.38 8.38
CA GLN A 576 7.71 0.92 7.14
C GLN A 576 7.05 2.27 6.82
N TYR A 577 7.87 3.32 6.69
CA TYR A 577 7.38 4.70 6.49
C TYR A 577 6.48 4.84 5.26
N ILE A 578 6.82 4.14 4.17
CA ILE A 578 5.99 4.14 2.94
C ILE A 578 4.60 3.61 3.23
N GLY A 579 4.51 2.50 3.97
CA GLY A 579 3.23 1.94 4.42
C GLY A 579 2.42 2.96 5.24
N TYR A 580 3.06 3.65 6.16
CA TYR A 580 2.42 4.70 6.97
C TYR A 580 1.86 5.85 6.13
N LEU A 581 2.64 6.38 5.19
CA LEU A 581 2.23 7.49 4.33
C LEU A 581 1.03 7.11 3.45
N ILE A 582 1.12 5.97 2.80
CA ILE A 582 0.16 5.55 1.79
C ILE A 582 -1.13 5.02 2.41
N ILE A 583 -1.05 4.39 3.60
CA ILE A 583 -2.19 3.70 4.21
C ILE A 583 -3.36 4.65 4.50
N SER A 584 -3.09 5.88 4.92
CA SER A 584 -4.13 6.87 5.21
C SER A 584 -4.99 7.18 3.99
N ALA A 585 -4.36 7.42 2.83
CA ALA A 585 -5.04 7.69 1.58
C ALA A 585 -5.77 6.43 1.03
N ILE A 586 -5.11 5.27 1.10
CA ILE A 586 -5.71 3.99 0.67
C ILE A 586 -6.92 3.65 1.53
N MET A 587 -6.79 3.69 2.85
CA MET A 587 -7.89 3.37 3.74
C MET A 587 -9.04 4.35 3.57
N LEU A 588 -8.76 5.65 3.53
CA LEU A 588 -9.80 6.64 3.35
C LEU A 588 -10.52 6.48 2.00
N GLY A 589 -9.80 6.13 0.93
CA GLY A 589 -10.38 5.84 -0.38
C GLY A 589 -11.14 4.52 -0.47
N ALA A 590 -10.57 3.43 0.06
CA ALA A 590 -11.10 2.08 -0.13
C ALA A 590 -12.14 1.65 0.92
N THR A 591 -12.14 2.24 2.12
CA THR A 591 -13.06 1.82 3.19
C THR A 591 -14.24 2.76 3.40
N VAL A 592 -14.20 3.97 2.80
CA VAL A 592 -15.34 4.92 2.85
C VAL A 592 -16.60 4.32 2.22
N ASP A 593 -16.45 3.39 1.29
CA ASP A 593 -17.56 2.73 0.60
C ASP A 593 -18.48 1.98 1.57
N TYR A 594 -17.94 1.37 2.63
CA TYR A 594 -18.76 0.73 3.68
C TYR A 594 -19.68 1.73 4.35
N ALA A 595 -19.13 2.90 4.69
CA ALA A 595 -19.88 3.98 5.32
C ALA A 595 -20.89 4.61 4.36
N ILE A 596 -20.56 4.74 3.06
CA ILE A 596 -21.46 5.24 2.00
C ILE A 596 -22.68 4.33 1.84
N ILE A 597 -22.45 3.01 1.72
CA ILE A 597 -23.52 2.02 1.54
C ILE A 597 -24.52 2.06 2.72
N LEU A 598 -23.98 2.04 3.96
CA LEU A 598 -24.83 2.09 5.16
C LEU A 598 -25.58 3.42 5.25
N SER A 599 -24.91 4.54 4.98
CA SER A 599 -25.48 5.88 5.06
C SER A 599 -26.61 6.08 4.04
N LYS A 600 -26.39 5.65 2.79
CA LYS A 600 -27.42 5.72 1.76
C LYS A 600 -28.65 4.89 2.13
N SER A 601 -28.44 3.66 2.58
CA SER A 601 -29.53 2.79 3.06
C SER A 601 -30.28 3.42 4.25
N TYR A 602 -29.55 4.07 5.18
CA TYR A 602 -30.18 4.81 6.28
C TYR A 602 -31.04 5.96 5.79
N LEU A 603 -30.50 6.81 4.91
CA LEU A 603 -31.24 7.99 4.39
C LEU A 603 -32.51 7.58 3.64
N ASP A 604 -32.44 6.52 2.84
CA ASP A 604 -33.62 6.04 2.10
C ASP A 604 -34.69 5.47 3.06
N ASN A 605 -34.29 4.68 4.05
CA ASN A 605 -35.22 4.18 5.07
C ASN A 605 -35.75 5.31 5.97
N ARG A 606 -34.96 6.36 6.23
CA ARG A 606 -35.34 7.49 7.08
C ARG A 606 -36.49 8.34 6.50
N LYS A 607 -36.71 8.26 5.18
CA LYS A 607 -37.88 8.90 4.52
C LYS A 607 -39.21 8.27 4.94
N ILE A 608 -39.18 7.00 5.36
CA ILE A 608 -40.41 6.21 5.62
C ILE A 608 -40.48 5.65 7.05
N MET A 609 -39.41 5.70 7.81
CA MET A 609 -39.31 5.10 9.15
C MET A 609 -38.67 6.07 10.16
N GLU A 610 -38.89 5.78 11.45
CA GLU A 610 -38.19 6.45 12.55
C GLU A 610 -36.70 6.09 12.57
N LYS A 611 -35.85 6.99 13.10
CA LYS A 611 -34.39 6.92 13.07
C LYS A 611 -33.79 5.58 13.53
N ARG A 612 -34.35 4.93 14.60
CA ARG A 612 -33.84 3.63 15.08
C ARG A 612 -34.27 2.49 14.19
N ALA A 613 -35.54 2.51 13.73
CA ALA A 613 -36.05 1.50 12.80
C ALA A 613 -35.35 1.61 11.44
N ALA A 614 -35.13 2.82 10.94
CA ALA A 614 -34.39 3.10 9.71
C ALA A 614 -32.96 2.57 9.77
N MET A 615 -32.25 2.79 10.91
CA MET A 615 -30.89 2.29 11.09
C MET A 615 -30.86 0.75 11.19
N HIS A 616 -31.78 0.15 11.90
CA HIS A 616 -31.91 -1.32 11.97
C HIS A 616 -32.13 -1.94 10.57
N ALA A 617 -33.03 -1.36 9.78
CA ALA A 617 -33.29 -1.79 8.42
C ALA A 617 -32.04 -1.57 7.53
N ALA A 618 -31.37 -0.44 7.66
CA ALA A 618 -30.13 -0.14 6.94
C ALA A 618 -29.02 -1.16 7.24
N LEU A 619 -28.80 -1.48 8.52
CA LEU A 619 -27.85 -2.50 8.93
C LEU A 619 -28.20 -3.88 8.36
N SER A 620 -29.49 -4.26 8.42
CA SER A 620 -29.92 -5.57 7.88
C SER A 620 -29.71 -5.68 6.36
N ASN A 621 -30.02 -4.61 5.63
CA ASN A 621 -29.96 -4.60 4.16
C ASN A 621 -28.53 -4.48 3.63
N SER A 622 -27.65 -3.74 4.33
CA SER A 622 -26.27 -3.47 3.90
C SER A 622 -25.24 -4.47 4.44
N ALA A 623 -25.62 -5.30 5.43
CA ALA A 623 -24.69 -6.19 6.13
C ALA A 623 -23.92 -7.12 5.19
N VAL A 624 -24.61 -7.78 4.25
CA VAL A 624 -23.99 -8.74 3.32
C VAL A 624 -22.92 -8.06 2.49
N THR A 625 -23.24 -6.94 1.86
CA THR A 625 -22.33 -6.21 0.97
C THR A 625 -21.10 -5.73 1.74
N ILE A 626 -21.31 -5.07 2.89
CA ILE A 626 -20.19 -4.53 3.70
C ILE A 626 -19.33 -5.67 4.26
N LEU A 627 -19.91 -6.74 4.79
CA LEU A 627 -19.16 -7.89 5.32
C LEU A 627 -18.35 -8.58 4.22
N THR A 628 -18.93 -8.77 3.03
CA THR A 628 -18.23 -9.41 1.92
C THR A 628 -17.03 -8.60 1.51
N SER A 629 -17.20 -7.31 1.26
CA SER A 629 -16.13 -6.40 0.86
C SER A 629 -15.05 -6.27 1.93
N ALA A 630 -15.44 -6.00 3.18
CA ALA A 630 -14.50 -5.89 4.28
C ALA A 630 -13.70 -7.18 4.52
N THR A 631 -14.34 -8.35 4.40
CA THR A 631 -13.66 -9.65 4.54
C THR A 631 -12.66 -9.87 3.41
N ILE A 632 -13.00 -9.52 2.17
CA ILE A 632 -12.09 -9.63 1.02
C ILE A 632 -10.86 -8.76 1.25
N LEU A 633 -11.04 -7.47 1.55
CA LEU A 633 -9.93 -6.56 1.76
C LEU A 633 -9.07 -6.95 2.98
N THR A 634 -9.72 -7.39 4.07
CA THR A 634 -9.03 -7.90 5.27
C THR A 634 -8.17 -9.13 4.96
N LEU A 635 -8.72 -10.11 4.26
CA LEU A 635 -8.00 -11.35 3.95
C LEU A 635 -6.93 -11.14 2.87
N CYS A 636 -7.20 -10.33 1.85
CA CYS A 636 -6.18 -9.96 0.86
C CYS A 636 -5.00 -9.25 1.53
N GLY A 637 -5.27 -8.27 2.41
CA GLY A 637 -4.21 -7.61 3.17
C GLY A 637 -3.46 -8.56 4.11
N ALA A 638 -4.17 -9.47 4.78
CA ALA A 638 -3.55 -10.49 5.62
C ALA A 638 -2.65 -11.45 4.82
N PHE A 639 -3.06 -11.85 3.61
CA PHE A 639 -2.21 -12.70 2.77
C PHE A 639 -0.95 -11.97 2.29
N ILE A 640 -1.06 -10.69 1.92
CA ILE A 640 0.12 -9.89 1.61
C ILE A 640 1.05 -9.87 2.83
N GLY A 641 0.51 -9.60 4.02
CA GLY A 641 1.29 -9.50 5.25
C GLY A 641 1.90 -10.82 5.75
N LEU A 642 1.34 -11.99 5.36
CA LEU A 642 1.81 -13.30 5.83
C LEU A 642 2.69 -14.03 4.81
N ILE A 643 2.55 -13.71 3.52
CA ILE A 643 3.22 -14.44 2.43
C ILE A 643 4.45 -13.69 1.94
N SER A 644 4.38 -12.35 1.91
CA SER A 644 5.50 -11.57 1.40
C SER A 644 6.70 -11.66 2.35
N THR A 645 7.86 -11.97 1.78
CA THR A 645 9.16 -11.93 2.46
C THR A 645 9.77 -10.53 2.45
N ASN A 646 9.18 -9.62 1.67
CA ASN A 646 9.57 -8.22 1.65
C ASN A 646 8.84 -7.45 2.76
N GLY A 647 9.57 -6.97 3.77
CA GLY A 647 9.02 -6.31 4.95
C GLY A 647 8.18 -5.06 4.64
N VAL A 648 8.54 -4.30 3.58
CA VAL A 648 7.75 -3.12 3.16
C VAL A 648 6.35 -3.53 2.71
N ILE A 649 6.27 -4.59 1.91
CA ILE A 649 5.02 -5.08 1.34
C ILE A 649 4.21 -5.83 2.40
N ALA A 650 4.86 -6.66 3.21
CA ALA A 650 4.25 -7.36 4.34
C ALA A 650 3.64 -6.36 5.34
N GLY A 651 4.38 -5.32 5.68
CA GLY A 651 3.92 -4.23 6.54
C GLY A 651 2.70 -3.49 5.96
N LEU A 652 2.74 -3.13 4.67
CA LEU A 652 1.63 -2.49 3.98
C LEU A 652 0.39 -3.39 3.95
N GLY A 653 0.56 -4.67 3.62
CA GLY A 653 -0.52 -5.67 3.62
C GLY A 653 -1.19 -5.82 4.98
N THR A 654 -0.39 -5.93 6.03
CA THR A 654 -0.86 -6.00 7.42
C THR A 654 -1.68 -4.76 7.82
N LEU A 655 -1.18 -3.57 7.47
CA LEU A 655 -1.87 -2.31 7.74
C LEU A 655 -3.20 -2.22 6.99
N ILE A 656 -3.24 -2.62 5.71
CA ILE A 656 -4.48 -2.63 4.90
C ILE A 656 -5.50 -3.62 5.47
N GLY A 657 -5.09 -4.86 5.73
CA GLY A 657 -6.00 -5.90 6.20
C GLY A 657 -6.59 -5.58 7.57
N ARG A 658 -5.76 -5.19 8.53
CA ARG A 658 -6.18 -4.79 9.87
C ARG A 658 -7.03 -3.53 9.83
N GLY A 659 -6.64 -2.55 9.01
CA GLY A 659 -7.35 -1.30 8.83
C GLY A 659 -8.75 -1.51 8.27
N ALA A 660 -8.92 -2.37 7.26
CA ALA A 660 -10.21 -2.71 6.67
C ALA A 660 -11.15 -3.37 7.70
N PHE A 661 -10.61 -4.26 8.53
CA PHE A 661 -11.36 -4.88 9.61
C PHE A 661 -11.87 -3.86 10.65
N ILE A 662 -10.98 -2.96 11.11
CA ILE A 662 -11.32 -1.89 12.06
C ILE A 662 -12.35 -0.93 11.46
N ALA A 663 -12.19 -0.56 10.18
CA ALA A 663 -13.13 0.33 9.48
C ALA A 663 -14.53 -0.31 9.36
N ALA A 664 -14.62 -1.61 9.09
CA ALA A 664 -15.88 -2.34 9.08
C ALA A 664 -16.54 -2.37 10.46
N LEU A 665 -15.77 -2.63 11.53
CA LEU A 665 -16.28 -2.57 12.89
C LEU A 665 -16.83 -1.18 13.25
N ASN A 666 -16.11 -0.13 12.93
CA ASN A 666 -16.54 1.25 13.16
C ASN A 666 -17.78 1.59 12.32
N THR A 667 -17.87 1.10 11.09
CA THR A 667 -19.05 1.27 10.25
C THR A 667 -20.28 0.58 10.83
N PHE A 668 -20.16 -0.63 11.39
CA PHE A 668 -21.29 -1.34 11.97
C PHE A 668 -21.65 -0.88 13.40
N LEU A 669 -20.73 -0.37 14.18
CA LEU A 669 -20.93 -0.13 15.61
C LEU A 669 -20.83 1.35 16.02
N LEU A 670 -19.91 2.14 15.42
CA LEU A 670 -19.75 3.56 15.73
C LEU A 670 -20.68 4.44 14.87
N LEU A 671 -20.68 4.23 13.56
CA LEU A 671 -21.42 5.05 12.61
C LEU A 671 -22.95 5.09 12.91
N PRO A 672 -23.62 3.97 13.26
CA PRO A 672 -25.03 4.00 13.65
C PRO A 672 -25.34 4.91 14.83
N THR A 673 -24.47 4.94 15.84
CA THR A 673 -24.62 5.85 16.99
C THR A 673 -24.53 7.30 16.54
N LEU A 674 -23.51 7.64 15.72
CA LEU A 674 -23.33 9.00 15.21
C LEU A 674 -24.55 9.46 14.38
N PHE A 675 -25.08 8.61 13.50
CA PHE A 675 -26.26 8.93 12.71
C PHE A 675 -27.52 9.13 13.55
N ILE A 676 -27.73 8.30 14.58
CA ILE A 676 -28.90 8.42 15.48
C ILE A 676 -28.78 9.68 16.36
N VAL A 677 -27.58 10.02 16.85
CA VAL A 677 -27.34 11.20 17.68
C VAL A 677 -27.44 12.48 16.85
N PHE A 678 -26.79 12.49 15.67
CA PHE A 678 -26.77 13.64 14.78
C PHE A 678 -27.91 13.67 13.74
N ASP A 679 -28.98 12.89 13.91
CA ASP A 679 -30.12 12.82 12.98
C ASP A 679 -30.74 14.21 12.70
N LYS A 680 -30.89 15.08 13.73
CA LYS A 680 -31.41 16.46 13.57
C LYS A 680 -30.49 17.38 12.75
N PRO A 681 -29.17 17.47 13.04
CA PRO A 681 -28.20 18.15 12.18
C PRO A 681 -28.22 17.63 10.74
N ILE A 682 -28.25 16.31 10.54
CA ILE A 682 -28.32 15.69 9.20
C ILE A 682 -29.56 16.17 8.45
N ALA A 683 -30.74 16.12 9.10
CA ALA A 683 -31.99 16.59 8.49
C ALA A 683 -31.94 18.09 8.06
N LYS A 684 -31.26 18.94 8.86
CA LYS A 684 -31.16 20.37 8.56
C LYS A 684 -30.18 20.72 7.45
N THR A 685 -29.10 19.94 7.32
CA THR A 685 -27.98 20.21 6.41
C THR A 685 -28.06 19.42 5.10
N THR A 686 -28.98 18.47 4.98
CA THR A 686 -29.20 17.66 3.78
C THR A 686 -30.28 18.28 2.92
N TRP A 687 -29.95 18.52 1.64
CA TRP A 687 -30.90 19.10 0.69
C TRP A 687 -32.04 18.11 0.40
N HIS A 688 -33.30 18.52 0.63
CA HIS A 688 -34.50 17.70 0.45
C HIS A 688 -34.51 16.39 1.29
N ALA A 689 -34.08 16.48 2.53
CA ALA A 689 -33.97 15.30 3.41
C ALA A 689 -35.31 14.56 3.62
N ASN A 690 -36.46 15.30 3.65
CA ASN A 690 -37.84 14.79 3.80
C ASN A 690 -37.96 13.61 4.79
N PHE A 691 -37.34 13.75 5.98
CA PHE A 691 -37.34 12.68 6.97
C PHE A 691 -38.73 12.46 7.56
N TYR A 692 -39.08 11.20 7.75
CA TYR A 692 -40.31 10.81 8.38
C TYR A 692 -40.38 11.36 9.82
N GLU A 693 -41.35 12.20 10.10
CA GLU A 693 -41.71 12.63 11.44
C GLU A 693 -43.08 11.95 11.82
N PRO A 694 -43.12 11.18 12.90
CA PRO A 694 -44.42 10.65 13.36
C PRO A 694 -45.32 11.86 13.66
N LYS A 695 -46.43 11.98 12.95
CA LYS A 695 -47.47 12.95 13.33
C LYS A 695 -47.81 12.69 14.79
N ALA A 696 -47.60 13.68 15.65
CA ALA A 696 -48.03 13.62 17.03
C ALA A 696 -49.54 13.26 16.99
N ALA A 697 -49.86 11.99 17.27
CA ALA A 697 -51.22 11.60 17.52
C ALA A 697 -51.67 12.47 18.65
N THR A 698 -52.67 13.30 18.38
CA THR A 698 -53.28 14.21 19.34
C THR A 698 -53.56 13.40 20.60
N ALA A 699 -52.88 13.71 21.70
CA ALA A 699 -53.07 13.08 23.02
C ALA A 699 -54.49 13.26 23.56
N ALA A 700 -55.40 13.79 22.76
CA ALA A 700 -56.83 13.95 23.03
C ALA A 700 -57.71 12.73 22.67
N ALA A 701 -57.19 11.74 21.88
CA ALA A 701 -58.01 10.57 21.48
C ALA A 701 -57.82 9.30 22.35
N VAL A 702 -56.82 9.27 23.23
CA VAL A 702 -56.54 8.12 24.11
C VAL A 702 -57.21 8.30 25.50
N GLY A 703 -57.65 9.51 25.82
CA GLY A 703 -58.30 9.81 27.11
C GLY A 703 -59.79 9.41 27.21
N VAL A 704 -60.45 9.04 26.10
CA VAL A 704 -61.89 8.72 26.10
C VAL A 704 -62.22 7.25 25.81
N ALA A 705 -61.24 6.43 25.43
CA ALA A 705 -61.46 5.01 25.10
C ALA A 705 -61.18 4.01 26.24
N SER A 706 -60.74 4.49 27.44
CA SER A 706 -60.44 3.59 28.58
C SER A 706 -61.53 3.55 29.64
N ALA A 707 -62.74 4.09 29.41
CA ALA A 707 -63.82 4.11 30.41
C ALA A 707 -65.06 3.29 30.02
N THR A 708 -65.10 2.63 28.87
CA THR A 708 -66.21 1.72 28.51
C THR A 708 -65.61 0.53 27.77
N ASN A 709 -65.46 -0.58 28.50
CA ASN A 709 -65.66 -1.99 28.12
C ASN A 709 -64.75 -2.89 28.97
N ALA A 710 -65.15 -3.02 30.22
CA ALA A 710 -64.84 -4.19 31.07
C ALA A 710 -66.11 -4.95 31.36
N ALA A 711 -66.71 -5.56 30.36
CA ALA A 711 -67.74 -6.63 30.47
C ALA A 711 -68.00 -7.17 29.06
N ASP A 712 -67.81 -8.46 28.91
CA ASP A 712 -68.10 -9.33 27.75
C ASP A 712 -66.90 -9.68 26.86
N ILE A 713 -66.16 -10.68 27.28
CA ILE A 713 -65.55 -11.69 26.40
C ILE A 713 -65.41 -12.99 27.19
N THR A 714 -66.46 -13.79 27.20
CA THR A 714 -66.39 -15.24 27.37
C THR A 714 -67.15 -15.90 26.23
N ASN A 715 -66.48 -16.89 25.59
CA ASN A 715 -66.99 -17.81 24.59
C ASN A 715 -66.98 -17.39 23.12
N ALA A 716 -65.94 -17.84 22.41
CA ALA A 716 -66.08 -18.42 21.07
C ALA A 716 -64.81 -19.25 20.70
N THR A 717 -65.03 -20.55 20.67
CA THR A 717 -64.13 -21.54 20.05
C THR A 717 -64.08 -21.32 18.54
N ALA A 718 -62.87 -21.20 17.95
CA ALA A 718 -62.66 -21.11 16.50
C ALA A 718 -61.68 -22.18 16.00
N GLN A 719 -62.09 -22.91 14.97
CA GLN A 719 -61.33 -23.86 14.18
C GLN A 719 -60.22 -23.14 13.36
N PRO A 720 -59.09 -23.81 13.02
CA PRO A 720 -58.04 -23.24 12.25
C PRO A 720 -58.37 -23.27 10.75
N ALA A 721 -58.39 -22.10 10.11
CA ALA A 721 -58.41 -21.92 8.66
C ALA A 721 -57.00 -21.89 8.09
N ALA A 722 -56.80 -22.52 6.93
CA ALA A 722 -55.56 -22.62 6.19
C ALA A 722 -55.03 -21.21 5.78
N VAL A 723 -53.81 -20.94 6.13
CA VAL A 723 -53.11 -19.68 5.79
C VAL A 723 -52.43 -19.84 4.42
N HIS A 724 -52.96 -19.17 3.40
CA HIS A 724 -52.18 -18.80 2.22
C HIS A 724 -51.23 -17.65 2.61
N PRO A 725 -49.96 -17.66 2.20
CA PRO A 725 -49.08 -16.52 2.44
C PRO A 725 -49.52 -15.33 1.56
N LEU A 726 -49.98 -14.27 2.20
CA LEU A 726 -50.14 -12.95 1.57
C LEU A 726 -48.77 -12.36 1.18
N PRO A 727 -48.67 -11.68 0.03
CA PRO A 727 -47.48 -10.93 -0.29
C PRO A 727 -47.25 -9.85 0.78
N THR A 728 -46.03 -9.71 1.23
CA THR A 728 -45.66 -8.76 2.27
C THR A 728 -45.81 -7.34 1.77
N VAL A 729 -46.33 -6.44 2.59
CA VAL A 729 -46.55 -5.01 2.31
C VAL A 729 -45.26 -4.34 1.85
N GLU A 730 -44.09 -4.94 2.09
CA GLU A 730 -42.77 -4.50 1.63
C GLU A 730 -42.57 -4.65 0.12
N ASP A 731 -43.16 -5.64 -0.54
CA ASP A 731 -43.00 -5.87 -1.98
C ASP A 731 -43.81 -4.87 -2.83
N GLU A 732 -45.01 -4.49 -2.40
CA GLU A 732 -45.81 -3.48 -3.11
C GLU A 732 -45.28 -2.05 -2.92
N ALA A 733 -44.74 -1.71 -1.75
CA ALA A 733 -44.12 -0.43 -1.50
C ALA A 733 -42.81 -0.27 -2.30
N TYR A 734 -42.04 -1.36 -2.44
CA TYR A 734 -40.81 -1.37 -3.23
C TYR A 734 -41.05 -1.24 -4.74
N VAL A 735 -42.13 -1.90 -5.24
CA VAL A 735 -42.55 -1.78 -6.65
C VAL A 735 -43.04 -0.35 -6.98
N ARG A 736 -43.84 0.26 -6.08
CA ARG A 736 -44.32 1.64 -6.23
C ARG A 736 -43.18 2.68 -6.16
N MET A 737 -42.15 2.41 -5.37
CA MET A 737 -40.95 3.27 -5.29
C MET A 737 -40.10 3.21 -6.58
N LEU A 738 -40.13 2.05 -7.25
CA LEU A 738 -39.47 1.87 -8.56
C LEU A 738 -40.20 2.59 -9.71
N GLU A 739 -41.50 2.79 -9.57
CA GLU A 739 -42.36 3.50 -10.57
C GLU A 739 -42.35 5.03 -10.38
N GLN A 740 -42.02 5.55 -9.19
CA GLN A 740 -42.02 7.00 -8.92
C GLN A 740 -40.70 7.69 -9.21
N ASP A 741 -39.64 6.94 -9.53
CA ASP A 741 -38.32 7.47 -9.92
C ASP A 741 -38.16 7.58 -11.47
N GLU A 742 -39.23 7.33 -12.27
CA GLU A 742 -39.34 7.70 -13.66
C GLU A 742 -39.83 9.20 -13.83
#